data_32a472e269826f6c7ddff2f4a18c1eb4
#
_entry.id   32a472e269826f6c7ddff2f4a18c1eb4
#
_cell.length_a   1.000
_cell.length_b   1.000
_cell.length_c   1.000
_cell.angle_alpha   90.00
_cell.angle_beta   90.00
_cell.angle_gamma   90.00
#
_symmetry.space_group_name_H-M   'P 1'
#
loop_
_entity.id
_entity.type
_entity.pdbx_description
1 polymer ?
#
loop_
_entity_poly.entity_id
_entity_poly.type
_entity_poly.pdbx_seq_one_letter_code
_entity_poly.pdbx_strand_id
1 'polypeptide(L)'
;MKKILKPLFCAAALVSLAGCNKFDEANATPETSNGSLIKVYAKVAENDGTRANIHVGESAFTAEWEAGDALGILPVKTGGTAPATAAKFDYNTASAAFEGSLNDFVAGGSNYYAFFPHAQVTGTTANLPFGNLRTQTGNDFNSAYDALVATPQAYGAADEAGKVDGNPVTFTLHRLTSILDFSIATQADKVKYLLLTAGGETQKLSASSLDFALENGGAETAATLSTTDQSNVIALQYTPDGASADKVEAFFNVPADLYPTLMLDVIGSDNQMATVTVNRTEAFKAGTLYTKAVSDLQFAPIDAPSLVWPGEDGKEIGDVHDLTTDESGTSLNYSAAVDIVVPGGIAGLKVDIESPALNAIGITTLNIFNETAIPGLGISYEDLGLSCGAQVQYQKTCVFNITNLVPMILVLEQMGIDASLIYCQHTFNVSVTDLAGQSTTQPLIFDASKVTLASADLWANTATLALKSIPSNATSVSVQYKKSTETTWQDATVSNDKTMATITPEWSETTPYQINPDKGVFAATTYDYKLDIDGTEFTGQFTTAPGMTIANGNMDTWYSKDNGWYPHSDASTGNLWATGNPGTCTITDNNTGNRVNLTSPIDNGSGKAAYLKSQYINGKVSIIPVKKFGAGNLFVGDFGGIVITGNQGAKVKFGKEYEFTARPTGLKLKYKNTVGNINYIGSKTGVSESDIDKARIFVCLCNWSGQHTVDTTKEATYFDPTDPNKQASEGEVIGYGDLQIGETHADWTEVTIPIVYNDKINKPGYNKKSYLVISCAASIYGDYLCGSTSNDLTVDDFEWVY
;
A
#
# COMPACT_ATOMS: atom_id res chain seq x y z
N MET A 1 3.17 -13.04 -23.65
CA MET A 1 2.81 -11.75 -24.25
C MET A 1 2.16 -11.83 -25.63
N LYS A 2 2.74 -12.45 -26.67
CA LYS A 2 2.03 -12.57 -27.97
C LYS A 2 0.64 -13.23 -27.88
N LYS A 3 0.38 -14.09 -26.90
CA LYS A 3 -0.94 -14.71 -26.64
C LYS A 3 -1.89 -13.79 -25.88
N ILE A 4 -1.36 -12.90 -25.05
CA ILE A 4 -2.14 -11.96 -24.22
C ILE A 4 -2.48 -10.69 -25.02
N LEU A 5 -1.58 -10.22 -25.88
CA LEU A 5 -1.83 -9.04 -26.72
C LEU A 5 -2.95 -9.26 -27.75
N LYS A 6 -3.15 -10.46 -28.28
CA LYS A 6 -4.23 -10.72 -29.25
C LYS A 6 -5.63 -10.50 -28.68
N PRO A 7 -6.00 -11.02 -27.50
CA PRO A 7 -7.27 -10.70 -26.87
C PRO A 7 -7.44 -9.21 -26.53
N LEU A 8 -6.37 -8.55 -26.06
CA LEU A 8 -6.41 -7.12 -25.76
C LEU A 8 -6.66 -6.27 -27.01
N PHE A 9 -6.01 -6.60 -28.15
CA PHE A 9 -6.27 -5.95 -29.44
C PHE A 9 -7.71 -6.14 -29.92
N CYS A 10 -8.30 -7.32 -29.69
CA CYS A 10 -9.69 -7.57 -30.04
C CYS A 10 -10.66 -6.81 -29.12
N ALA A 11 -10.31 -6.64 -27.83
CA ALA A 11 -11.16 -5.93 -26.88
C ALA A 11 -11.24 -4.42 -27.18
N ALA A 12 -10.12 -3.78 -27.53
CA ALA A 12 -10.11 -2.37 -27.89
C ALA A 12 -10.91 -2.08 -29.19
N ALA A 13 -10.97 -3.05 -30.11
CA ALA A 13 -11.81 -2.94 -31.32
C ALA A 13 -13.31 -3.17 -31.04
N LEU A 14 -13.65 -3.92 -29.97
CA LEU A 14 -15.04 -4.21 -29.58
C LEU A 14 -15.72 -3.07 -28.82
N VAL A 15 -14.97 -2.26 -28.08
CA VAL A 15 -15.54 -1.11 -27.35
C VAL A 15 -16.05 -0.02 -28.32
N SER A 16 -15.54 0.03 -29.56
CA SER A 16 -16.04 0.95 -30.60
C SER A 16 -17.29 0.44 -31.34
N LEU A 17 -17.78 -0.78 -31.03
CA LEU A 17 -18.90 -1.42 -31.73
C LEU A 17 -20.10 -1.78 -30.83
N ALA A 18 -20.09 -1.41 -29.52
CA ALA A 18 -21.21 -1.64 -28.62
C ALA A 18 -22.31 -0.55 -28.74
N GLY A 19 -22.79 -0.38 -29.94
CA GLY A 19 -24.01 0.33 -30.23
C GLY A 19 -24.99 -0.62 -30.92
N CYS A 20 -26.02 -1.06 -30.20
CA CYS A 20 -27.21 -1.76 -30.68
C CYS A 20 -27.01 -3.12 -31.37
N ASN A 21 -27.27 -4.21 -30.65
CA ASN A 21 -28.10 -5.28 -31.17
C ASN A 21 -28.84 -6.00 -30.03
N LYS A 22 -30.13 -5.77 -29.93
CA LYS A 22 -31.07 -6.67 -29.27
C LYS A 22 -30.94 -8.02 -29.97
N PHE A 23 -30.52 -9.02 -29.25
CA PHE A 23 -30.81 -10.39 -29.63
C PHE A 23 -32.27 -10.63 -29.35
N ASP A 24 -33.07 -10.73 -30.40
CA ASP A 24 -34.38 -11.33 -30.33
C ASP A 24 -34.22 -12.76 -29.81
N GLU A 25 -34.91 -13.04 -28.71
CA GLU A 25 -35.17 -14.44 -28.32
C GLU A 25 -35.94 -15.07 -29.45
N ALA A 26 -35.25 -15.83 -30.29
CA ALA A 26 -35.94 -16.74 -31.20
C ALA A 26 -36.65 -17.77 -30.32
N ASN A 27 -37.95 -17.69 -30.24
CA ASN A 27 -38.84 -18.76 -29.80
C ASN A 27 -38.44 -20.06 -30.47
N ALA A 28 -37.56 -20.83 -29.84
CA ALA A 28 -37.45 -22.25 -30.10
C ALA A 28 -38.68 -22.89 -29.44
N THR A 29 -39.69 -23.11 -30.24
CA THR A 29 -40.77 -24.06 -29.91
C THR A 29 -40.07 -25.37 -29.49
N PRO A 30 -40.35 -25.93 -28.32
CA PRO A 30 -39.83 -27.25 -27.99
C PRO A 30 -40.41 -28.20 -29.03
N GLU A 31 -39.55 -28.83 -29.86
CA GLU A 31 -39.91 -30.01 -30.59
C GLU A 31 -40.32 -31.03 -29.54
N THR A 32 -41.61 -31.31 -29.49
CA THR A 32 -42.15 -32.45 -28.72
C THR A 32 -41.61 -33.72 -29.35
N SER A 33 -40.44 -34.19 -28.83
CA SER A 33 -40.02 -35.55 -29.07
C SER A 33 -41.03 -36.48 -28.40
N ASN A 34 -41.71 -37.29 -29.14
CA ASN A 34 -42.60 -38.36 -28.68
C ASN A 34 -41.82 -39.51 -28.02
N GLY A 35 -40.98 -39.20 -27.05
CA GLY A 35 -40.35 -40.19 -26.20
C GLY A 35 -41.34 -40.74 -25.20
N SER A 36 -41.59 -42.04 -25.16
CA SER A 36 -42.38 -42.64 -24.13
C SER A 36 -41.75 -42.43 -22.74
N LEU A 37 -42.54 -42.00 -21.76
CA LEU A 37 -42.05 -41.87 -20.38
C LEU A 37 -41.53 -43.23 -19.88
N ILE A 38 -40.27 -43.29 -19.48
CA ILE A 38 -39.64 -44.52 -18.99
C ILE A 38 -39.51 -44.40 -17.48
N LYS A 39 -39.79 -45.48 -16.77
CA LYS A 39 -39.60 -45.61 -15.33
C LYS A 39 -38.39 -46.54 -15.07
N VAL A 40 -37.48 -46.07 -14.24
CA VAL A 40 -36.38 -46.88 -13.76
C VAL A 40 -36.33 -46.85 -12.23
N TYR A 41 -35.86 -47.93 -11.66
CA TYR A 41 -35.68 -48.03 -10.22
C TYR A 41 -34.19 -48.08 -9.91
N ALA A 42 -33.79 -47.44 -8.82
CA ALA A 42 -32.42 -47.45 -8.38
C ALA A 42 -32.38 -47.86 -6.90
N LYS A 43 -31.44 -48.70 -6.56
CA LYS A 43 -31.08 -49.02 -5.19
C LYS A 43 -29.59 -48.92 -5.01
N VAL A 44 -29.15 -48.56 -3.80
CA VAL A 44 -27.73 -48.58 -3.47
C VAL A 44 -27.37 -49.97 -2.94
N ALA A 45 -26.17 -50.46 -3.27
CA ALA A 45 -25.72 -51.78 -2.86
C ALA A 45 -25.69 -51.91 -1.32
N GLU A 46 -26.11 -53.06 -0.80
CA GLU A 46 -26.29 -53.30 0.65
C GLU A 46 -24.99 -53.17 1.48
N ASN A 47 -23.82 -53.33 0.85
CA ASN A 47 -22.52 -53.19 1.51
C ASN A 47 -21.97 -51.75 1.48
N ASP A 48 -22.54 -50.85 0.67
CA ASP A 48 -22.11 -49.45 0.53
C ASP A 48 -22.79 -48.55 1.56
N GLY A 49 -23.48 -49.11 2.44
CA GLY A 49 -23.93 -48.62 3.77
C GLY A 49 -24.57 -47.26 3.83
N THR A 50 -25.05 -46.70 2.69
CA THR A 50 -25.81 -45.45 2.78
C THR A 50 -26.10 -44.79 1.43
N ARG A 51 -27.07 -43.93 1.40
CA ARG A 51 -27.64 -43.25 0.22
C ARG A 51 -27.98 -41.81 0.39
N ALA A 52 -28.67 -41.27 -0.61
CA ALA A 52 -29.18 -39.94 -0.73
C ALA A 52 -29.82 -39.45 0.54
N ASN A 53 -30.20 -39.31 1.43
CA ASN A 53 -30.47 -38.81 2.78
C ASN A 53 -30.06 -39.79 3.88
N ILE A 54 -29.03 -39.39 4.60
CA ILE A 54 -28.57 -40.14 5.78
C ILE A 54 -29.26 -39.55 6.99
N HIS A 55 -30.28 -40.24 7.48
CA HIS A 55 -30.79 -39.99 8.82
C HIS A 55 -30.01 -40.81 9.81
N VAL A 56 -29.30 -40.16 10.72
CA VAL A 56 -28.60 -40.84 11.83
C VAL A 56 -29.61 -41.22 12.87
N GLY A 57 -30.14 -42.44 12.77
CA GLY A 57 -30.95 -43.07 13.81
C GLY A 57 -30.11 -44.08 14.62
N GLU A 58 -30.53 -44.43 15.84
CA GLU A 58 -29.80 -45.21 16.81
C GLU A 58 -29.34 -46.64 16.36
N SER A 59 -29.63 -47.11 15.16
CA SER A 59 -29.27 -48.46 14.71
C SER A 59 -29.15 -48.77 13.22
N ALA A 60 -29.39 -47.87 12.29
CA ALA A 60 -29.10 -48.11 10.86
C ALA A 60 -29.22 -46.80 10.03
N PHE A 61 -28.29 -46.63 9.09
CA PHE A 61 -28.44 -45.61 8.01
C PHE A 61 -29.50 -46.12 7.04
N THR A 62 -30.62 -45.43 6.95
CA THR A 62 -31.59 -45.66 5.89
C THR A 62 -31.50 -44.46 4.96
N ALA A 63 -31.49 -44.68 3.71
CA ALA A 63 -31.39 -43.68 2.72
C ALA A 63 -32.60 -43.77 1.76
N GLU A 64 -33.26 -42.69 1.49
CA GLU A 64 -34.44 -42.59 0.63
C GLU A 64 -34.17 -41.54 -0.47
N TRP A 65 -34.64 -41.82 -1.67
CA TRP A 65 -34.60 -40.84 -2.76
C TRP A 65 -35.62 -39.75 -2.49
N GLU A 66 -35.25 -38.52 -2.81
CA GLU A 66 -36.10 -37.34 -2.60
C GLU A 66 -36.50 -36.65 -3.89
N ALA A 67 -37.54 -35.79 -3.78
CA ALA A 67 -37.90 -34.91 -4.86
C ALA A 67 -36.73 -33.96 -5.19
N GLY A 68 -36.28 -33.95 -6.44
CA GLY A 68 -35.12 -33.21 -6.93
C GLY A 68 -33.91 -34.11 -7.25
N ASP A 69 -33.86 -35.33 -6.71
CA ASP A 69 -32.85 -36.29 -7.11
C ASP A 69 -33.02 -36.67 -8.58
N ALA A 70 -31.91 -36.77 -9.31
CA ALA A 70 -31.94 -37.14 -10.72
C ALA A 70 -30.79 -38.05 -11.13
N LEU A 71 -31.08 -39.12 -11.83
CA LEU A 71 -30.11 -40.03 -12.44
C LEU A 71 -29.72 -39.57 -13.85
N GLY A 72 -28.45 -39.73 -14.19
CA GLY A 72 -27.96 -39.74 -15.58
C GLY A 72 -28.08 -41.15 -16.15
N ILE A 73 -28.73 -41.33 -17.27
CA ILE A 73 -28.77 -42.62 -17.98
C ILE A 73 -28.16 -42.44 -19.38
N LEU A 74 -27.14 -43.26 -19.67
CA LEU A 74 -26.40 -43.26 -20.92
C LEU A 74 -26.56 -44.61 -21.60
N PRO A 75 -27.38 -44.71 -22.67
CA PRO A 75 -27.47 -45.95 -23.47
C PRO A 75 -26.34 -45.98 -24.53
N VAL A 76 -25.56 -47.06 -24.54
CA VAL A 76 -24.50 -47.24 -25.53
C VAL A 76 -24.72 -48.53 -26.30
N LYS A 77 -24.95 -48.45 -27.60
CA LYS A 77 -25.10 -49.59 -28.47
C LYS A 77 -23.78 -50.36 -28.61
N THR A 78 -23.86 -51.71 -28.53
CA THR A 78 -22.68 -52.54 -28.71
C THR A 78 -21.98 -52.20 -30.08
N GLY A 79 -20.72 -51.77 -29.98
CA GLY A 79 -19.95 -51.32 -31.16
C GLY A 79 -20.35 -49.95 -31.72
N GLY A 80 -21.26 -49.20 -31.06
CA GLY A 80 -21.65 -47.85 -31.40
C GLY A 80 -20.90 -46.77 -30.59
N THR A 81 -21.10 -45.51 -30.98
CA THR A 81 -20.57 -44.34 -30.27
C THR A 81 -21.56 -43.95 -29.12
N ALA A 82 -21.02 -43.58 -27.96
CA ALA A 82 -21.82 -43.06 -26.86
C ALA A 82 -22.52 -41.74 -27.27
N PRO A 83 -23.78 -41.51 -26.80
CA PRO A 83 -24.43 -40.22 -26.96
C PRO A 83 -23.60 -39.08 -26.33
N ALA A 84 -23.71 -37.87 -26.87
CA ALA A 84 -22.98 -36.72 -26.38
C ALA A 84 -23.41 -36.26 -24.96
N THR A 85 -24.65 -36.62 -24.56
CA THR A 85 -25.22 -36.28 -23.26
C THR A 85 -25.95 -37.49 -22.66
N ALA A 86 -25.92 -37.62 -21.33
CA ALA A 86 -26.77 -38.56 -20.64
C ALA A 86 -28.21 -38.01 -20.52
N ALA A 87 -29.20 -38.88 -20.60
CA ALA A 87 -30.57 -38.51 -20.34
C ALA A 87 -30.81 -38.29 -18.86
N LYS A 88 -31.58 -37.23 -18.49
CA LYS A 88 -31.97 -36.93 -17.12
C LYS A 88 -33.25 -37.68 -16.76
N PHE A 89 -33.22 -38.39 -15.61
CA PHE A 89 -34.35 -39.07 -15.02
C PHE A 89 -34.59 -38.54 -13.63
N ASP A 90 -35.71 -37.82 -13.43
CA ASP A 90 -36.05 -37.16 -12.14
C ASP A 90 -36.83 -38.16 -11.25
N TYR A 91 -36.53 -38.14 -9.93
CA TYR A 91 -37.22 -38.98 -8.97
C TYR A 91 -38.63 -38.49 -8.72
N ASN A 92 -39.59 -39.38 -8.93
CA ASN A 92 -41.01 -39.10 -8.68
C ASN A 92 -41.44 -39.85 -7.39
N THR A 93 -41.71 -39.08 -6.34
CA THR A 93 -42.08 -39.59 -5.03
C THR A 93 -43.40 -40.36 -5.02
N ALA A 94 -44.34 -40.05 -5.94
CA ALA A 94 -45.66 -40.71 -6.05
C ALA A 94 -45.51 -42.11 -6.67
N SER A 95 -44.57 -42.35 -7.56
CA SER A 95 -44.30 -43.66 -8.17
C SER A 95 -43.14 -44.41 -7.57
N ALA A 96 -42.39 -43.74 -6.68
CA ALA A 96 -41.13 -44.26 -6.11
C ALA A 96 -40.14 -44.72 -7.17
N ALA A 97 -40.08 -44.00 -8.29
CA ALA A 97 -39.25 -44.34 -9.46
C ALA A 97 -38.62 -43.07 -10.08
N PHE A 98 -37.52 -43.23 -10.79
CA PHE A 98 -36.96 -42.20 -11.67
C PHE A 98 -37.67 -42.22 -13.02
N GLU A 99 -38.17 -41.08 -13.47
CA GLU A 99 -38.95 -40.92 -14.67
C GLU A 99 -38.22 -39.97 -15.65
N GLY A 100 -38.09 -40.41 -16.89
CA GLY A 100 -37.41 -39.59 -17.94
C GLY A 100 -37.71 -40.14 -19.33
N SER A 101 -37.09 -39.57 -20.33
CA SER A 101 -37.22 -39.97 -21.73
C SER A 101 -35.87 -40.25 -22.35
N LEU A 102 -35.74 -41.31 -23.16
CA LEU A 102 -34.57 -41.58 -24.02
C LEU A 102 -34.97 -41.31 -25.47
N ASN A 103 -34.22 -40.42 -26.13
CA ASN A 103 -34.51 -40.05 -27.54
C ASN A 103 -34.23 -41.21 -28.51
N ASP A 104 -33.32 -42.11 -28.17
CA ASP A 104 -32.98 -43.30 -28.94
C ASP A 104 -32.95 -44.52 -28.05
N PHE A 105 -34.10 -45.08 -27.74
CA PHE A 105 -34.22 -46.39 -27.11
C PHE A 105 -33.88 -47.46 -28.15
N VAL A 106 -32.61 -47.94 -28.14
CA VAL A 106 -32.17 -48.83 -29.19
C VAL A 106 -32.43 -50.25 -28.81
N ALA A 107 -33.28 -50.92 -29.54
CA ALA A 107 -33.55 -52.32 -29.50
C ALA A 107 -32.29 -53.18 -29.78
N GLY A 108 -32.01 -54.14 -28.88
CA GLY A 108 -30.97 -55.17 -29.07
C GLY A 108 -29.53 -54.76 -28.86
N GLY A 109 -28.89 -55.30 -27.80
CA GLY A 109 -27.45 -55.27 -27.65
C GLY A 109 -26.88 -53.89 -27.19
N SER A 110 -27.59 -53.15 -26.34
CA SER A 110 -27.11 -51.90 -25.72
C SER A 110 -26.75 -52.15 -24.27
N ASN A 111 -25.69 -51.48 -23.79
CA ASN A 111 -25.37 -51.32 -22.38
C ASN A 111 -25.99 -50.00 -21.88
N TYR A 112 -26.67 -50.09 -20.76
CA TYR A 112 -27.22 -48.93 -20.08
C TYR A 112 -26.35 -48.65 -18.83
N TYR A 113 -25.82 -47.46 -18.81
CA TYR A 113 -25.04 -46.96 -17.70
C TYR A 113 -25.93 -45.99 -16.94
N ALA A 114 -25.93 -46.09 -15.60
CA ALA A 114 -26.64 -45.14 -14.76
C ALA A 114 -25.70 -44.59 -13.69
N PHE A 115 -25.85 -43.30 -13.38
CA PHE A 115 -25.03 -42.62 -12.38
C PHE A 115 -25.83 -41.49 -11.70
N PHE A 116 -25.43 -41.15 -10.50
CA PHE A 116 -25.99 -40.06 -9.69
C PHE A 116 -24.87 -39.19 -9.12
N PRO A 117 -25.08 -37.84 -9.09
CA PRO A 117 -26.21 -37.10 -9.68
C PRO A 117 -26.11 -37.07 -11.22
N HIS A 118 -27.20 -36.66 -11.90
CA HIS A 118 -27.15 -36.39 -13.33
C HIS A 118 -26.05 -35.36 -13.64
N ALA A 119 -25.16 -35.69 -14.55
CA ALA A 119 -24.00 -34.87 -14.92
C ALA A 119 -23.66 -35.00 -16.39
N GLN A 120 -22.69 -34.25 -16.85
CA GLN A 120 -22.14 -34.35 -18.20
C GLN A 120 -21.36 -35.64 -18.37
N VAL A 121 -21.25 -36.07 -19.63
CA VAL A 121 -20.43 -37.23 -20.00
C VAL A 121 -19.45 -36.86 -21.09
N THR A 122 -18.29 -37.51 -21.06
CA THR A 122 -17.29 -37.38 -22.14
C THR A 122 -17.05 -38.81 -22.65
N GLY A 123 -17.67 -39.15 -23.79
CA GLY A 123 -17.73 -40.52 -24.22
C GLY A 123 -18.51 -41.39 -23.24
N THR A 124 -17.88 -42.41 -22.64
CA THR A 124 -18.43 -43.26 -21.56
C THR A 124 -17.91 -42.86 -20.16
N THR A 125 -17.32 -41.70 -20.00
CA THR A 125 -16.86 -41.18 -18.70
C THR A 125 -17.90 -40.21 -18.14
N ALA A 126 -18.46 -40.50 -16.97
CA ALA A 126 -19.27 -39.55 -16.22
C ALA A 126 -18.36 -38.53 -15.52
N ASN A 127 -18.65 -37.25 -15.69
CA ASN A 127 -17.95 -36.14 -15.05
C ASN A 127 -18.84 -35.58 -13.91
N LEU A 128 -18.79 -36.23 -12.76
CA LEU A 128 -19.66 -35.91 -11.61
C LEU A 128 -19.17 -34.64 -10.92
N PRO A 129 -20.03 -33.59 -10.69
CA PRO A 129 -19.62 -32.37 -10.04
C PRO A 129 -19.01 -32.64 -8.67
N PHE A 130 -17.80 -32.17 -8.41
CA PHE A 130 -17.06 -32.42 -7.17
C PHE A 130 -16.29 -31.22 -6.65
N GLY A 131 -16.90 -30.05 -6.73
CA GLY A 131 -16.31 -28.78 -6.26
C GLY A 131 -15.96 -28.73 -4.78
N ASN A 132 -15.31 -27.69 -4.35
CA ASN A 132 -14.78 -27.53 -3.00
C ASN A 132 -15.76 -26.88 -2.01
N LEU A 133 -16.94 -26.45 -2.42
CA LEU A 133 -18.01 -25.97 -1.52
C LEU A 133 -19.07 -27.07 -1.33
N ARG A 134 -19.47 -27.24 -0.11
CA ARG A 134 -20.60 -28.10 0.30
C ARG A 134 -21.57 -27.25 1.11
N THR A 135 -22.84 -27.66 1.14
CA THR A 135 -23.87 -27.08 2.02
C THR A 135 -24.59 -28.17 2.76
N GLN A 136 -24.96 -27.92 4.02
CA GLN A 136 -25.70 -28.86 4.84
C GLN A 136 -26.66 -28.11 5.76
N THR A 137 -27.88 -28.61 5.91
CA THR A 137 -28.87 -28.05 6.84
C THR A 137 -29.12 -29.07 7.96
N GLY A 138 -28.94 -28.67 9.20
CA GLY A 138 -29.04 -29.58 10.33
C GLY A 138 -28.03 -30.71 10.25
N ASN A 139 -28.42 -31.84 10.80
CA ASN A 139 -27.61 -33.06 10.86
C ASN A 139 -27.87 -34.02 9.71
N ASP A 140 -28.51 -33.56 8.63
CA ASP A 140 -28.83 -34.37 7.48
C ASP A 140 -27.73 -34.27 6.39
N PHE A 141 -27.38 -35.44 5.85
CA PHE A 141 -26.45 -35.52 4.72
C PHE A 141 -27.09 -34.92 3.45
N ASN A 142 -26.38 -34.06 2.75
CA ASN A 142 -26.87 -33.51 1.50
C ASN A 142 -26.53 -34.42 0.31
N SER A 143 -27.54 -35.08 -0.27
CA SER A 143 -27.41 -36.03 -1.38
C SER A 143 -26.78 -35.46 -2.64
N ALA A 144 -26.86 -34.14 -2.85
CA ALA A 144 -26.30 -33.47 -4.03
C ALA A 144 -24.77 -33.64 -4.17
N TYR A 145 -24.10 -34.04 -3.09
CA TYR A 145 -22.65 -34.28 -3.09
C TYR A 145 -22.29 -35.76 -3.08
N ASP A 146 -23.26 -36.67 -3.20
CA ASP A 146 -23.03 -38.09 -3.32
C ASP A 146 -22.70 -38.46 -4.79
N ALA A 147 -21.75 -39.36 -4.97
CA ALA A 147 -21.32 -39.82 -6.28
C ALA A 147 -21.50 -41.32 -6.42
N LEU A 148 -22.50 -41.74 -7.20
CA LEU A 148 -22.88 -43.14 -7.33
C LEU A 148 -22.84 -43.58 -8.80
N VAL A 149 -22.42 -44.82 -9.08
CA VAL A 149 -22.48 -45.39 -10.41
C VAL A 149 -23.07 -46.80 -10.32
N ALA A 150 -23.84 -47.18 -11.33
CA ALA A 150 -24.40 -48.49 -11.43
C ALA A 150 -23.48 -49.50 -12.12
N THR A 151 -23.56 -50.76 -11.73
CA THR A 151 -23.06 -51.84 -12.57
C THR A 151 -23.79 -51.77 -13.92
N PRO A 152 -23.06 -51.83 -15.07
CA PRO A 152 -23.64 -51.76 -16.40
C PRO A 152 -24.69 -52.83 -16.62
N GLN A 153 -25.83 -52.43 -17.18
CA GLN A 153 -26.93 -53.38 -17.47
C GLN A 153 -27.00 -53.56 -18.99
N ALA A 154 -26.91 -54.84 -19.41
CA ALA A 154 -27.12 -55.17 -20.81
C ALA A 154 -28.60 -55.53 -21.01
N TYR A 155 -29.26 -54.85 -21.92
CA TYR A 155 -30.65 -55.13 -22.26
C TYR A 155 -30.74 -55.76 -23.68
N GLY A 156 -31.55 -56.81 -23.78
CA GLY A 156 -31.90 -57.46 -25.02
C GLY A 156 -32.80 -56.59 -25.90
N ALA A 157 -33.36 -57.16 -26.95
CA ALA A 157 -34.20 -56.44 -27.89
C ALA A 157 -35.45 -55.84 -27.16
N ALA A 158 -35.75 -54.55 -27.49
CA ALA A 158 -37.05 -53.98 -27.19
C ALA A 158 -38.15 -54.74 -28.02
N ASP A 159 -39.34 -54.80 -27.50
CA ASP A 159 -40.52 -55.26 -28.26
C ASP A 159 -40.78 -54.29 -29.41
N GLU A 160 -41.68 -54.70 -30.36
CA GLU A 160 -42.06 -53.88 -31.54
C GLU A 160 -42.67 -52.52 -31.19
N ALA A 161 -43.00 -52.29 -29.92
CA ALA A 161 -43.54 -50.99 -29.40
C ALA A 161 -42.45 -50.14 -28.72
N GLY A 162 -41.18 -50.52 -28.71
CA GLY A 162 -40.08 -49.79 -28.06
C GLY A 162 -40.14 -49.90 -26.52
N LYS A 163 -40.86 -50.85 -25.97
CA LYS A 163 -40.85 -51.16 -24.55
C LYS A 163 -39.83 -52.23 -24.27
N VAL A 164 -38.95 -51.97 -23.31
CA VAL A 164 -38.18 -53.04 -22.68
C VAL A 164 -39.11 -53.98 -21.92
N ASP A 165 -39.03 -55.28 -22.23
CA ASP A 165 -39.89 -56.32 -21.71
C ASP A 165 -40.34 -56.05 -20.25
N GLY A 166 -41.57 -55.76 -20.07
CA GLY A 166 -42.47 -55.71 -18.91
C GLY A 166 -41.98 -55.57 -17.48
N ASN A 167 -40.72 -55.61 -17.25
CA ASN A 167 -40.11 -55.38 -15.93
C ASN A 167 -39.40 -54.01 -15.85
N PRO A 168 -39.68 -53.24 -14.78
CA PRO A 168 -38.98 -52.00 -14.55
C PRO A 168 -37.48 -52.27 -14.44
N VAL A 169 -36.68 -51.45 -15.14
CA VAL A 169 -35.22 -51.51 -15.04
C VAL A 169 -34.77 -51.12 -13.64
N THR A 170 -34.03 -51.95 -12.99
CA THR A 170 -33.48 -51.68 -11.65
C THR A 170 -31.97 -51.60 -11.77
N PHE A 171 -31.42 -50.45 -11.38
CA PHE A 171 -29.99 -50.24 -11.24
C PHE A 171 -29.54 -50.46 -9.81
N THR A 172 -28.43 -51.16 -9.61
CA THR A 172 -27.72 -51.19 -8.33
C THR A 172 -26.55 -50.23 -8.40
N LEU A 173 -26.61 -49.19 -7.61
CA LEU A 173 -25.64 -48.12 -7.59
C LEU A 173 -24.61 -48.35 -6.48
N HIS A 174 -23.35 -48.05 -6.75
CA HIS A 174 -22.22 -48.16 -5.85
C HIS A 174 -21.62 -46.75 -5.65
N ARG A 175 -21.30 -46.40 -4.42
CA ARG A 175 -20.69 -45.12 -4.07
C ARG A 175 -19.22 -45.10 -4.49
N LEU A 176 -18.80 -44.00 -5.10
CA LEU A 176 -17.42 -43.79 -5.57
C LEU A 176 -16.54 -43.15 -4.52
N THR A 177 -17.15 -42.52 -3.53
CA THR A 177 -16.47 -41.74 -2.47
C THR A 177 -16.56 -42.41 -1.13
N SER A 178 -15.76 -41.95 -0.17
CA SER A 178 -15.93 -42.21 1.26
C SER A 178 -16.72 -41.10 1.89
N ILE A 179 -17.55 -41.38 2.89
CA ILE A 179 -18.22 -40.36 3.67
C ILE A 179 -17.53 -40.28 5.04
N LEU A 180 -17.14 -39.06 5.41
CA LEU A 180 -16.63 -38.72 6.72
C LEU A 180 -17.74 -38.00 7.49
N ASP A 181 -18.12 -38.57 8.61
CA ASP A 181 -19.10 -38.05 9.56
C ASP A 181 -18.35 -37.57 10.82
N PHE A 182 -18.34 -36.27 11.03
CA PHE A 182 -17.80 -35.66 12.25
C PHE A 182 -18.96 -35.38 13.22
N SER A 183 -19.06 -36.19 14.28
CA SER A 183 -20.01 -36.01 15.37
C SER A 183 -19.44 -35.08 16.43
N ILE A 184 -19.82 -33.81 16.37
CA ILE A 184 -19.18 -32.71 17.10
C ILE A 184 -20.09 -32.27 18.27
N ALA A 185 -19.57 -32.35 19.50
CA ALA A 185 -20.26 -31.91 20.70
C ALA A 185 -20.07 -30.38 20.85
N THR A 186 -20.95 -29.60 20.22
CA THR A 186 -20.96 -28.11 20.25
C THR A 186 -22.38 -27.59 20.02
N GLN A 187 -22.59 -26.31 20.34
CA GLN A 187 -23.86 -25.63 20.04
C GLN A 187 -23.98 -25.39 18.54
N ALA A 188 -25.00 -26.00 17.92
CA ALA A 188 -25.19 -25.98 16.47
C ALA A 188 -25.40 -24.56 15.91
N ASP A 189 -26.08 -23.66 16.66
CA ASP A 189 -26.34 -22.27 16.27
C ASP A 189 -25.07 -21.38 16.21
N LYS A 190 -23.99 -21.85 16.82
CA LYS A 190 -22.69 -21.17 16.78
C LYS A 190 -21.86 -21.53 15.57
N VAL A 191 -22.08 -22.69 14.95
CA VAL A 191 -21.30 -23.14 13.80
C VAL A 191 -21.80 -22.52 12.51
N LYS A 192 -20.88 -21.92 11.75
CA LYS A 192 -21.18 -21.28 10.46
C LYS A 192 -20.56 -22.06 9.30
N TYR A 193 -19.30 -22.43 9.43
CA TYR A 193 -18.57 -23.23 8.46
C TYR A 193 -17.73 -24.29 9.13
N LEU A 194 -17.51 -25.39 8.40
CA LEU A 194 -16.51 -26.40 8.72
C LEU A 194 -15.55 -26.50 7.52
N LEU A 195 -14.25 -26.42 7.78
CA LEU A 195 -13.23 -26.44 6.74
C LEU A 195 -12.39 -27.71 6.89
N LEU A 196 -12.54 -28.65 5.96
CA LEU A 196 -11.74 -29.86 5.93
C LEU A 196 -10.54 -29.66 5.01
N THR A 197 -9.33 -29.79 5.55
CA THR A 197 -8.08 -29.61 4.82
C THR A 197 -7.23 -30.86 4.85
N ALA A 198 -6.73 -31.34 3.70
CA ALA A 198 -5.72 -32.38 3.62
C ALA A 198 -4.31 -31.79 3.86
N GLY A 199 -3.53 -32.43 4.72
CA GLY A 199 -2.26 -31.92 5.22
C GLY A 199 -1.07 -32.00 4.26
N GLY A 200 -1.27 -32.37 3.01
CA GLY A 200 -0.22 -32.43 1.99
C GLY A 200 -0.60 -31.73 0.70
N GLU A 201 0.36 -31.10 0.04
CA GLU A 201 0.11 -30.39 -1.22
C GLU A 201 -0.35 -31.31 -2.36
N THR A 202 0.00 -32.58 -2.32
CA THR A 202 -0.33 -33.57 -3.34
C THR A 202 -1.71 -34.23 -3.13
N GLN A 203 -2.22 -34.24 -1.88
CA GLN A 203 -3.53 -34.80 -1.59
C GLN A 203 -4.63 -33.81 -1.95
N LYS A 204 -5.50 -34.19 -2.85
CA LYS A 204 -6.65 -33.39 -3.28
C LYS A 204 -7.94 -33.98 -2.76
N LEU A 205 -8.82 -33.13 -2.23
CA LEU A 205 -10.14 -33.46 -1.70
C LEU A 205 -11.27 -33.17 -2.68
N SER A 206 -11.04 -32.25 -3.64
CA SER A 206 -12.03 -31.84 -4.63
C SER A 206 -11.38 -31.43 -5.94
N ALA A 207 -12.19 -31.35 -7.00
CA ALA A 207 -11.82 -30.85 -8.32
C ALA A 207 -13.10 -30.35 -9.02
N SER A 208 -13.03 -29.89 -10.28
CA SER A 208 -14.24 -29.56 -11.04
C SER A 208 -15.16 -30.76 -11.20
N SER A 209 -14.61 -31.97 -11.32
CA SER A 209 -15.38 -33.21 -11.36
C SER A 209 -14.62 -34.40 -10.75
N LEU A 210 -15.40 -35.38 -10.35
CA LEU A 210 -14.95 -36.74 -10.11
C LEU A 210 -15.29 -37.55 -11.37
N ASP A 211 -14.27 -38.02 -12.06
CA ASP A 211 -14.41 -38.66 -13.34
C ASP A 211 -14.40 -40.18 -13.18
N PHE A 212 -15.36 -40.85 -13.81
CA PHE A 212 -15.49 -42.28 -13.74
C PHE A 212 -15.86 -42.93 -15.07
N ALA A 213 -15.07 -43.89 -15.50
CA ALA A 213 -15.37 -44.68 -16.68
C ALA A 213 -16.52 -45.64 -16.39
N LEU A 214 -17.71 -45.39 -16.95
CA LEU A 214 -18.96 -46.10 -16.67
C LEU A 214 -18.92 -47.58 -17.00
N GLU A 215 -18.02 -47.98 -17.89
CA GLU A 215 -17.78 -49.39 -18.27
C GLU A 215 -17.25 -50.23 -17.09
N ASN A 216 -16.63 -49.56 -16.10
CA ASN A 216 -16.04 -50.18 -14.93
C ASN A 216 -16.99 -50.14 -13.73
N GLY A 217 -18.28 -49.89 -13.92
CA GLY A 217 -19.25 -49.81 -12.82
C GLY A 217 -19.22 -51.06 -11.91
N GLY A 218 -19.11 -50.84 -10.61
CA GLY A 218 -19.03 -51.88 -9.55
C GLY A 218 -18.32 -51.38 -8.30
N ALA A 219 -18.44 -52.16 -7.20
CA ALA A 219 -18.07 -51.73 -5.86
C ALA A 219 -16.56 -51.45 -5.64
N GLU A 220 -15.68 -51.93 -6.47
CA GLU A 220 -14.23 -51.83 -6.27
C GLU A 220 -13.51 -50.87 -7.23
N THR A 221 -14.23 -50.13 -8.00
CA THR A 221 -13.67 -49.29 -9.08
C THR A 221 -13.30 -47.93 -8.59
N ALA A 222 -12.08 -47.47 -8.82
CA ALA A 222 -11.59 -46.16 -8.42
C ALA A 222 -12.07 -45.05 -9.39
N ALA A 223 -12.67 -44.00 -8.84
CA ALA A 223 -12.88 -42.75 -9.55
C ALA A 223 -11.60 -41.86 -9.44
N THR A 224 -11.42 -40.98 -10.38
CA THR A 224 -10.29 -40.04 -10.38
C THR A 224 -10.79 -38.60 -10.39
N LEU A 225 -10.14 -37.75 -9.62
CA LEU A 225 -10.38 -36.32 -9.70
C LEU A 225 -9.89 -35.76 -11.06
N SER A 226 -10.69 -34.90 -11.68
CA SER A 226 -10.24 -34.17 -12.86
C SER A 226 -9.00 -33.34 -12.52
N THR A 227 -8.21 -32.95 -13.52
CA THR A 227 -7.02 -32.11 -13.33
C THR A 227 -7.36 -30.63 -13.16
N THR A 228 -8.63 -30.25 -13.34
CA THR A 228 -9.11 -28.86 -13.27
C THR A 228 -9.66 -28.54 -11.90
N ASP A 229 -9.34 -27.37 -11.37
CA ASP A 229 -9.81 -26.85 -10.08
C ASP A 229 -9.58 -27.80 -8.90
N GLN A 230 -8.45 -28.47 -8.88
CA GLN A 230 -8.06 -29.33 -7.77
C GLN A 230 -7.81 -28.51 -6.50
N SER A 231 -8.44 -28.96 -5.38
CA SER A 231 -8.22 -28.35 -4.08
C SER A 231 -7.95 -29.41 -3.01
N ASN A 232 -7.08 -29.08 -2.05
CA ASN A 232 -6.87 -29.87 -0.85
C ASN A 232 -7.82 -29.48 0.30
N VAL A 233 -8.84 -28.64 0.00
CA VAL A 233 -9.78 -28.08 0.97
C VAL A 233 -11.21 -28.29 0.48
N ILE A 234 -12.10 -28.65 1.43
CA ILE A 234 -13.56 -28.60 1.27
C ILE A 234 -14.12 -27.69 2.36
N ALA A 235 -14.90 -26.68 1.98
CA ALA A 235 -15.69 -25.86 2.89
C ALA A 235 -17.14 -26.39 2.96
N LEU A 236 -17.62 -26.68 4.16
CA LEU A 236 -19.01 -27.03 4.44
C LEU A 236 -19.70 -25.83 5.09
N GLN A 237 -20.62 -25.21 4.37
CA GLN A 237 -21.53 -24.21 4.95
C GLN A 237 -22.64 -24.92 5.71
N TYR A 238 -22.68 -24.70 7.03
CA TYR A 238 -23.65 -25.33 7.91
C TYR A 238 -24.78 -24.37 8.28
N THR A 239 -26.01 -24.83 8.16
CA THR A 239 -27.20 -24.10 8.59
C THR A 239 -27.95 -24.93 9.64
N PRO A 240 -28.07 -24.46 10.89
CA PRO A 240 -28.82 -25.18 11.92
C PRO A 240 -30.31 -25.31 11.56
N ASP A 241 -30.90 -26.46 11.79
CA ASP A 241 -32.33 -26.72 11.60
C ASP A 241 -33.17 -26.51 12.88
N GLY A 242 -32.50 -26.23 14.01
CA GLY A 242 -33.13 -26.09 15.32
C GLY A 242 -33.47 -27.38 16.05
N ALA A 243 -33.24 -28.54 15.41
CA ALA A 243 -33.57 -29.86 15.99
C ALA A 243 -32.48 -30.39 16.92
N SER A 244 -31.22 -29.99 16.74
CA SER A 244 -30.06 -30.47 17.50
C SER A 244 -29.30 -29.29 18.10
N ALA A 245 -29.62 -28.90 19.33
CA ALA A 245 -29.03 -27.69 19.93
C ALA A 245 -27.56 -27.88 20.35
N ASP A 246 -27.15 -29.06 20.79
CA ASP A 246 -25.86 -29.31 21.44
C ASP A 246 -24.94 -30.27 20.66
N LYS A 247 -25.29 -30.57 19.42
CA LYS A 247 -24.54 -31.50 18.57
C LYS A 247 -24.63 -31.13 17.10
N VAL A 248 -23.52 -31.23 16.39
CA VAL A 248 -23.44 -31.12 14.95
C VAL A 248 -22.91 -32.41 14.35
N GLU A 249 -23.67 -32.99 13.40
CA GLU A 249 -23.18 -34.05 12.52
C GLU A 249 -22.78 -33.38 11.18
N ALA A 250 -21.50 -33.43 10.83
CA ALA A 250 -21.00 -32.80 9.62
C ALA A 250 -20.48 -33.87 8.64
N PHE A 251 -21.04 -33.87 7.43
CA PHE A 251 -20.74 -34.91 6.44
C PHE A 251 -19.89 -34.36 5.31
N PHE A 252 -18.80 -35.08 4.98
CA PHE A 252 -17.93 -34.75 3.85
C PHE A 252 -17.77 -35.95 2.93
N ASN A 253 -18.05 -35.80 1.64
CA ASN A 253 -17.65 -36.77 0.65
C ASN A 253 -16.22 -36.46 0.20
N VAL A 254 -15.34 -37.43 0.30
CA VAL A 254 -13.94 -37.34 -0.11
C VAL A 254 -13.61 -38.51 -1.05
N PRO A 255 -12.67 -38.35 -1.98
CA PRO A 255 -12.16 -39.45 -2.78
C PRO A 255 -11.61 -40.59 -1.90
N ALA A 256 -11.75 -41.81 -2.39
CA ALA A 256 -11.22 -42.97 -1.71
C ALA A 256 -9.70 -43.01 -1.87
N ASP A 257 -8.96 -42.40 -0.94
CA ASP A 257 -7.50 -42.29 -0.97
C ASP A 257 -6.91 -42.23 0.45
N LEU A 258 -5.59 -42.20 0.54
CA LEU A 258 -4.86 -42.03 1.80
C LEU A 258 -4.61 -40.55 2.06
N TYR A 259 -5.21 -40.04 3.13
CA TYR A 259 -4.94 -38.74 3.70
C TYR A 259 -4.22 -38.92 5.04
N PRO A 260 -2.87 -38.85 5.10
CA PRO A 260 -2.13 -39.10 6.35
C PRO A 260 -2.52 -38.14 7.45
N THR A 261 -2.89 -36.90 7.11
CA THR A 261 -3.39 -35.90 8.03
C THR A 261 -4.59 -35.21 7.42
N LEU A 262 -5.68 -35.12 8.14
CA LEU A 262 -6.83 -34.25 7.86
C LEU A 262 -6.99 -33.27 9.02
N MET A 263 -7.22 -32.04 8.73
CA MET A 263 -7.55 -31.00 9.70
C MET A 263 -8.99 -30.55 9.46
N LEU A 264 -9.80 -30.54 10.51
CA LEU A 264 -11.14 -29.97 10.49
C LEU A 264 -11.16 -28.72 11.36
N ASP A 265 -11.37 -27.55 10.73
CA ASP A 265 -11.62 -26.31 11.44
C ASP A 265 -13.12 -26.10 11.58
N VAL A 266 -13.58 -25.89 12.81
CA VAL A 266 -14.96 -25.53 13.13
C VAL A 266 -15.00 -24.03 13.34
N ILE A 267 -15.63 -23.29 12.41
CA ILE A 267 -15.64 -21.82 12.36
C ILE A 267 -16.98 -21.34 12.91
N GLY A 268 -16.90 -20.55 13.97
CA GLY A 268 -18.05 -19.98 14.66
C GLY A 268 -18.54 -18.66 14.04
N SER A 269 -19.76 -18.27 14.42
CA SER A 269 -20.35 -16.98 14.03
C SER A 269 -19.78 -15.79 14.83
N ASP A 270 -18.99 -16.05 15.86
CA ASP A 270 -18.40 -15.09 16.81
C ASP A 270 -16.90 -14.85 16.56
N ASN A 271 -16.41 -15.17 15.38
CA ASN A 271 -15.00 -15.06 14.97
C ASN A 271 -14.06 -15.96 15.82
N GLN A 272 -14.55 -17.11 16.22
CA GLN A 272 -13.75 -18.13 16.90
C GLN A 272 -13.66 -19.39 16.04
N MET A 273 -12.59 -20.13 16.20
CA MET A 273 -12.33 -21.37 15.51
C MET A 273 -11.72 -22.39 16.46
N ALA A 274 -12.11 -23.66 16.27
CA ALA A 274 -11.45 -24.78 16.90
C ALA A 274 -10.97 -25.74 15.80
N THR A 275 -9.78 -26.32 15.96
CA THR A 275 -9.17 -27.24 14.98
C THR A 275 -9.08 -28.65 15.56
N VAL A 276 -9.50 -29.63 14.77
CA VAL A 276 -9.36 -31.05 15.05
C VAL A 276 -8.44 -31.69 14.02
N THR A 277 -7.44 -32.43 14.48
CA THR A 277 -6.54 -33.18 13.59
C THR A 277 -6.84 -34.65 13.62
N VAL A 278 -6.97 -35.25 12.45
CA VAL A 278 -7.16 -36.69 12.26
C VAL A 278 -5.96 -37.25 11.51
N ASN A 279 -5.24 -38.19 12.13
CA ASN A 279 -4.11 -38.86 11.50
C ASN A 279 -4.51 -40.29 11.11
N ARG A 280 -4.12 -40.73 9.91
CA ARG A 280 -4.41 -42.06 9.38
C ARG A 280 -3.19 -42.69 8.72
N THR A 281 -3.15 -44.00 8.75
CA THR A 281 -2.14 -44.82 8.07
C THR A 281 -2.73 -45.65 6.95
N GLU A 282 -4.05 -45.72 6.84
CA GLU A 282 -4.77 -46.50 5.84
C GLU A 282 -5.68 -45.61 5.00
N ALA A 283 -5.82 -45.93 3.73
CA ALA A 283 -6.70 -45.25 2.81
C ALA A 283 -8.18 -45.37 3.24
N PHE A 284 -8.94 -44.33 2.97
CA PHE A 284 -10.40 -44.43 3.00
C PHE A 284 -10.87 -45.30 1.82
N LYS A 285 -11.92 -46.08 2.04
CA LYS A 285 -12.49 -46.98 1.02
C LYS A 285 -13.80 -46.40 0.49
N ALA A 286 -13.99 -46.50 -0.81
CA ALA A 286 -15.26 -46.16 -1.46
C ALA A 286 -16.44 -46.90 -0.80
N GLY A 287 -17.59 -46.25 -0.73
CA GLY A 287 -18.81 -46.83 -0.15
C GLY A 287 -18.77 -46.99 1.37
N THR A 288 -17.81 -46.44 2.07
CA THR A 288 -17.64 -46.60 3.52
C THR A 288 -17.88 -45.28 4.27
N LEU A 289 -18.70 -45.34 5.32
CA LEU A 289 -18.89 -44.29 6.29
C LEU A 289 -17.87 -44.40 7.42
N TYR A 290 -17.17 -43.32 7.71
CA TYR A 290 -16.23 -43.21 8.81
C TYR A 290 -16.70 -42.12 9.78
N THR A 291 -17.09 -42.52 10.98
CA THR A 291 -17.54 -41.59 12.03
C THR A 291 -16.40 -41.23 12.97
N LYS A 292 -16.26 -39.94 13.26
CA LYS A 292 -15.33 -39.41 14.25
C LYS A 292 -16.06 -38.57 15.27
N ALA A 293 -16.16 -39.06 16.50
CA ALA A 293 -16.62 -38.27 17.62
C ALA A 293 -15.57 -37.21 18.00
N VAL A 294 -16.05 -35.98 18.19
CA VAL A 294 -15.26 -34.83 18.57
C VAL A 294 -15.87 -34.19 19.81
N SER A 295 -15.10 -34.13 20.89
CA SER A 295 -15.46 -33.50 22.16
C SER A 295 -14.37 -32.54 22.58
N ASP A 296 -14.67 -31.71 23.58
CA ASP A 296 -13.69 -30.81 24.22
C ASP A 296 -13.00 -29.82 23.26
N LEU A 297 -13.74 -29.26 22.27
CA LEU A 297 -13.25 -28.25 21.36
C LEU A 297 -12.78 -27.02 22.11
N GLN A 298 -11.57 -26.58 21.80
CA GLN A 298 -11.00 -25.33 22.31
C GLN A 298 -11.13 -24.24 21.25
N PHE A 299 -12.15 -23.41 21.37
CA PHE A 299 -12.33 -22.27 20.49
C PHE A 299 -11.36 -21.14 20.86
N ALA A 300 -10.70 -20.58 19.88
CA ALA A 300 -9.83 -19.42 20.00
C ALA A 300 -10.22 -18.34 18.97
N PRO A 301 -9.99 -17.06 19.26
CA PRO A 301 -10.20 -16.01 18.28
C PRO A 301 -9.43 -16.29 16.99
N ILE A 302 -10.06 -16.01 15.86
CA ILE A 302 -9.43 -16.08 14.54
C ILE A 302 -8.74 -14.73 14.29
N ASP A 303 -7.46 -14.75 13.94
CA ASP A 303 -6.77 -13.57 13.47
C ASP A 303 -7.36 -13.11 12.14
N ALA A 304 -7.51 -11.77 11.99
CA ALA A 304 -7.99 -11.19 10.75
C ALA A 304 -7.05 -11.52 9.57
N PRO A 305 -7.56 -11.55 8.33
CA PRO A 305 -6.72 -11.71 7.15
C PRO A 305 -5.54 -10.72 7.14
N SER A 306 -4.37 -11.18 6.75
CA SER A 306 -3.17 -10.34 6.60
C SER A 306 -2.60 -10.46 5.19
N LEU A 307 -2.08 -9.31 4.70
CA LEU A 307 -1.41 -9.19 3.43
C LEU A 307 0.02 -8.70 3.71
N VAL A 308 1.00 -9.40 3.17
CA VAL A 308 2.42 -9.10 3.38
C VAL A 308 3.09 -8.90 2.02
N TRP A 309 3.79 -7.80 1.89
CA TRP A 309 4.60 -7.50 0.72
C TRP A 309 6.03 -8.02 0.93
N PRO A 310 6.42 -9.14 0.32
CA PRO A 310 7.77 -9.68 0.42
C PRO A 310 8.72 -9.11 -0.64
N GLY A 311 8.31 -8.03 -1.33
CA GLY A 311 9.02 -7.47 -2.47
C GLY A 311 10.48 -7.10 -2.19
N GLU A 312 11.33 -7.20 -3.22
CA GLU A 312 12.77 -6.96 -3.14
C GLU A 312 13.16 -5.47 -3.21
N ASP A 313 12.20 -4.57 -3.38
CA ASP A 313 12.43 -3.11 -3.49
C ASP A 313 12.62 -2.41 -2.13
N GLY A 314 12.54 -3.17 -1.03
CA GLY A 314 12.74 -2.66 0.34
C GLY A 314 11.60 -1.81 0.87
N LYS A 315 10.42 -1.87 0.23
CA LYS A 315 9.20 -1.18 0.64
C LYS A 315 8.21 -2.14 1.30
N GLU A 316 7.18 -1.57 1.91
CA GLU A 316 6.10 -2.31 2.55
C GLU A 316 4.79 -2.19 1.74
N ILE A 317 3.80 -3.00 2.08
CA ILE A 317 2.46 -2.88 1.49
C ILE A 317 1.88 -1.51 1.84
N GLY A 318 1.30 -0.83 0.84
CA GLY A 318 0.79 0.53 0.98
C GLY A 318 1.80 1.63 0.63
N ASP A 319 3.08 1.31 0.51
CA ASP A 319 4.07 2.22 -0.06
C ASP A 319 3.87 2.40 -1.56
N VAL A 320 4.41 3.52 -2.10
CA VAL A 320 4.41 3.76 -3.54
C VAL A 320 5.59 3.05 -4.18
N HIS A 321 5.33 2.08 -5.05
CA HIS A 321 6.32 1.32 -5.80
C HIS A 321 6.53 1.95 -7.17
N ASP A 322 7.78 2.11 -7.61
CA ASP A 322 8.05 2.59 -8.96
C ASP A 322 7.68 1.52 -10.00
N LEU A 323 6.89 1.89 -11.01
CA LEU A 323 6.58 0.99 -12.12
C LEU A 323 7.79 0.93 -13.06
N THR A 324 8.74 0.08 -12.72
CA THR A 324 9.95 -0.19 -13.50
C THR A 324 9.93 -1.63 -14.02
N THR A 325 10.34 -1.81 -15.27
CA THR A 325 10.27 -3.10 -15.93
C THR A 325 11.66 -3.70 -16.16
N ASP A 326 11.68 -5.00 -16.40
CA ASP A 326 12.84 -5.72 -16.92
C ASP A 326 13.21 -5.24 -18.34
N GLU A 327 14.33 -5.72 -18.88
CA GLU A 327 14.81 -5.37 -20.23
C GLU A 327 13.79 -5.70 -21.33
N SER A 328 12.90 -6.66 -21.10
CA SER A 328 11.85 -7.05 -22.05
C SER A 328 10.64 -6.11 -22.03
N GLY A 329 10.49 -5.30 -20.99
CA GLY A 329 9.33 -4.44 -20.75
C GLY A 329 8.05 -5.21 -20.42
N THR A 330 8.15 -6.50 -20.04
CA THR A 330 6.99 -7.40 -19.90
C THR A 330 6.71 -7.83 -18.48
N SER A 331 7.66 -7.60 -17.58
CA SER A 331 7.59 -7.91 -16.16
C SER A 331 8.15 -6.74 -15.37
N LEU A 332 7.71 -6.55 -14.13
CA LEU A 332 8.42 -5.67 -13.21
C LEU A 332 9.84 -6.21 -12.99
N ASN A 333 10.80 -5.34 -12.74
CA ASN A 333 12.18 -5.73 -12.43
C ASN A 333 12.35 -6.17 -10.96
N TYR A 334 11.25 -6.26 -10.21
CA TYR A 334 11.13 -6.79 -8.85
C TYR A 334 9.84 -7.63 -8.74
N SER A 335 9.74 -8.45 -7.69
CA SER A 335 8.53 -9.26 -7.45
C SER A 335 7.41 -8.41 -6.83
N ALA A 336 6.25 -8.42 -7.47
CA ALA A 336 5.00 -7.86 -6.95
C ALA A 336 4.03 -9.00 -6.55
N ALA A 337 4.53 -9.92 -5.74
CA ALA A 337 3.80 -11.06 -5.20
C ALA A 337 3.48 -10.81 -3.73
N VAL A 338 2.19 -10.68 -3.39
CA VAL A 338 1.70 -10.45 -2.03
C VAL A 338 1.32 -11.77 -1.42
N ASP A 339 1.91 -12.10 -0.28
CA ASP A 339 1.51 -13.24 0.53
C ASP A 339 0.24 -12.90 1.32
N ILE A 340 -0.79 -13.70 1.13
CA ILE A 340 -2.08 -13.56 1.80
C ILE A 340 -2.24 -14.73 2.78
N VAL A 341 -2.44 -14.41 4.06
CA VAL A 341 -2.67 -15.37 5.13
C VAL A 341 -4.05 -15.13 5.74
N VAL A 342 -4.89 -16.16 5.72
CA VAL A 342 -6.28 -16.10 6.16
C VAL A 342 -6.57 -17.32 7.05
N PRO A 343 -6.31 -17.25 8.35
CA PRO A 343 -6.48 -18.40 9.24
C PRO A 343 -7.88 -19.02 9.22
N GLY A 344 -8.91 -18.18 9.01
CA GLY A 344 -10.32 -18.60 8.88
C GLY A 344 -10.72 -19.13 7.50
N GLY A 345 -9.77 -19.27 6.54
CA GLY A 345 -10.05 -19.66 5.16
C GLY A 345 -10.66 -18.54 4.30
N ILE A 346 -10.19 -18.39 3.09
CA ILE A 346 -10.60 -17.33 2.16
C ILE A 346 -12.05 -17.54 1.72
N ALA A 347 -12.92 -16.58 2.00
CA ALA A 347 -14.31 -16.53 1.53
C ALA A 347 -14.53 -15.46 0.45
N GLY A 348 -13.54 -14.60 0.23
CA GLY A 348 -13.55 -13.59 -0.82
C GLY A 348 -12.17 -13.01 -1.05
N LEU A 349 -11.80 -12.83 -2.31
CA LEU A 349 -10.61 -12.09 -2.74
C LEU A 349 -11.00 -11.25 -3.94
N LYS A 350 -11.02 -9.95 -3.74
CA LYS A 350 -11.41 -8.94 -4.74
C LYS A 350 -10.35 -7.85 -4.81
N VAL A 351 -10.12 -7.33 -6.00
CA VAL A 351 -9.24 -6.18 -6.23
C VAL A 351 -10.03 -5.10 -6.93
N ASP A 352 -10.21 -3.95 -6.28
CA ASP A 352 -10.75 -2.76 -6.91
C ASP A 352 -9.60 -1.93 -7.49
N ILE A 353 -9.69 -1.58 -8.76
CA ILE A 353 -8.61 -0.99 -9.54
C ILE A 353 -8.88 0.48 -9.78
N GLU A 354 -8.04 1.33 -9.23
CA GLU A 354 -7.97 2.78 -9.49
C GLU A 354 -6.80 3.06 -10.44
N SER A 355 -6.98 2.69 -11.70
CA SER A 355 -6.01 2.89 -12.77
C SER A 355 -6.71 3.56 -13.95
N PRO A 356 -6.43 4.85 -14.24
CA PRO A 356 -7.05 5.53 -15.37
C PRO A 356 -6.89 4.78 -16.69
N ALA A 357 -5.72 4.19 -16.93
CA ALA A 357 -5.43 3.43 -18.14
C ALA A 357 -6.24 2.13 -18.24
N LEU A 358 -6.29 1.34 -17.16
CA LEU A 358 -7.06 0.08 -17.13
C LEU A 358 -8.56 0.36 -17.15
N ASN A 359 -9.01 1.42 -16.47
CA ASN A 359 -10.41 1.84 -16.47
C ASN A 359 -10.87 2.26 -17.87
N ALA A 360 -9.99 2.89 -18.67
CA ALA A 360 -10.30 3.26 -20.07
C ALA A 360 -10.60 2.06 -20.97
N ILE A 361 -10.11 0.87 -20.62
CA ILE A 361 -10.40 -0.40 -21.33
C ILE A 361 -11.39 -1.30 -20.57
N GLY A 362 -12.04 -0.76 -19.53
CA GLY A 362 -13.11 -1.45 -18.80
C GLY A 362 -12.65 -2.39 -17.69
N ILE A 363 -11.36 -2.40 -17.32
CA ILE A 363 -10.84 -3.20 -16.20
C ILE A 363 -10.86 -2.34 -14.93
N THR A 364 -11.91 -2.49 -14.13
CA THR A 364 -12.11 -1.73 -12.88
C THR A 364 -12.02 -2.60 -11.63
N THR A 365 -12.17 -3.91 -11.79
CA THR A 365 -12.17 -4.86 -10.67
C THR A 365 -11.77 -6.25 -11.14
N LEU A 366 -11.15 -7.03 -10.26
CA LEU A 366 -10.89 -8.46 -10.45
C LEU A 366 -11.55 -9.20 -9.27
N ASN A 367 -12.40 -10.16 -9.55
CA ASN A 367 -13.01 -11.01 -8.52
C ASN A 367 -12.33 -12.39 -8.54
N ILE A 368 -11.17 -12.46 -7.94
CA ILE A 368 -10.27 -13.63 -7.96
C ILE A 368 -10.91 -14.88 -7.33
N PHE A 369 -11.82 -14.66 -6.38
CA PHE A 369 -12.49 -15.77 -5.69
C PHE A 369 -13.56 -16.45 -6.56
N ASN A 370 -14.34 -15.68 -7.34
CA ASN A 370 -15.52 -16.20 -8.05
C ASN A 370 -15.31 -16.35 -9.56
N GLU A 371 -14.26 -15.74 -10.09
CA GLU A 371 -14.03 -15.67 -11.53
C GLU A 371 -12.67 -16.24 -11.90
N THR A 372 -12.53 -16.74 -13.11
CA THR A 372 -11.27 -17.26 -13.67
C THR A 372 -10.76 -16.44 -14.85
N ALA A 373 -11.49 -15.38 -15.22
CA ALA A 373 -11.14 -14.48 -16.32
C ALA A 373 -11.74 -13.08 -16.08
N ILE A 374 -11.17 -12.08 -16.71
CA ILE A 374 -11.71 -10.71 -16.69
C ILE A 374 -13.03 -10.67 -17.45
N PRO A 375 -14.15 -10.28 -16.81
CA PRO A 375 -15.45 -10.23 -17.44
C PRO A 375 -15.46 -9.34 -18.70
N GLY A 376 -16.05 -9.83 -19.77
CA GLY A 376 -16.19 -9.10 -21.03
C GLY A 376 -14.94 -9.06 -21.93
N LEU A 377 -13.75 -9.36 -21.41
CA LEU A 377 -12.51 -9.37 -22.18
C LEU A 377 -12.02 -10.78 -22.53
N GLY A 378 -12.48 -11.81 -21.82
CA GLY A 378 -12.07 -13.20 -22.04
C GLY A 378 -10.58 -13.48 -21.78
N ILE A 379 -9.89 -12.58 -21.03
CA ILE A 379 -8.51 -12.77 -20.61
C ILE A 379 -8.53 -13.59 -19.33
N SER A 380 -7.94 -14.78 -19.38
CA SER A 380 -7.89 -15.67 -18.21
C SER A 380 -6.95 -15.10 -17.13
N TYR A 381 -7.30 -15.29 -15.86
CA TYR A 381 -6.43 -14.90 -14.75
C TYR A 381 -5.12 -15.70 -14.76
N GLU A 382 -5.16 -16.96 -15.14
CA GLU A 382 -3.99 -17.83 -15.30
C GLU A 382 -3.00 -17.28 -16.35
N ASP A 383 -3.50 -16.76 -17.49
CA ASP A 383 -2.65 -16.09 -18.49
C ASP A 383 -1.97 -14.82 -17.95
N LEU A 384 -2.55 -14.18 -16.93
CA LEU A 384 -1.97 -13.03 -16.23
C LEU A 384 -1.03 -13.45 -15.08
N GLY A 385 -0.90 -14.76 -14.81
CA GLY A 385 -0.11 -15.28 -13.70
C GLY A 385 -0.78 -15.17 -12.33
N LEU A 386 -2.10 -14.95 -12.30
CA LEU A 386 -2.89 -14.86 -11.08
C LEU A 386 -3.45 -16.24 -10.69
N SER A 387 -3.29 -16.62 -9.43
CA SER A 387 -4.02 -17.74 -8.85
C SER A 387 -5.50 -17.38 -8.73
N CYS A 388 -6.39 -18.33 -9.07
CA CYS A 388 -7.84 -18.14 -8.98
C CYS A 388 -8.56 -19.46 -8.74
N GLY A 389 -9.89 -19.44 -8.61
CA GLY A 389 -10.70 -20.64 -8.42
C GLY A 389 -10.28 -21.44 -7.19
N ALA A 390 -10.16 -22.75 -7.33
CA ALA A 390 -9.82 -23.65 -6.23
C ALA A 390 -8.43 -23.43 -5.61
N GLN A 391 -7.54 -22.72 -6.29
CA GLN A 391 -6.23 -22.32 -5.73
C GLN A 391 -6.35 -21.20 -4.68
N VAL A 392 -7.48 -20.51 -4.65
CA VAL A 392 -7.76 -19.40 -3.73
C VAL A 392 -8.92 -19.73 -2.80
N GLN A 393 -9.98 -20.36 -3.34
CA GLN A 393 -11.21 -20.63 -2.60
C GLN A 393 -10.93 -21.49 -1.38
N TYR A 394 -11.31 -20.96 -0.22
CA TYR A 394 -11.24 -21.62 1.08
C TYR A 394 -9.82 -21.95 1.57
N GLN A 395 -8.79 -21.57 0.81
CA GLN A 395 -7.40 -21.75 1.23
C GLN A 395 -7.05 -20.86 2.43
N LYS A 396 -6.17 -21.32 3.30
CA LYS A 396 -5.66 -20.50 4.41
C LYS A 396 -4.52 -19.56 3.99
N THR A 397 -3.90 -19.85 2.86
CA THR A 397 -2.85 -19.01 2.27
C THR A 397 -2.97 -19.00 0.75
N CYS A 398 -2.67 -17.89 0.14
CA CYS A 398 -2.44 -17.81 -1.30
C CYS A 398 -1.46 -16.69 -1.63
N VAL A 399 -0.95 -16.67 -2.84
CA VAL A 399 -0.09 -15.60 -3.36
C VAL A 399 -0.85 -14.84 -4.43
N PHE A 400 -0.99 -13.52 -4.23
CA PHE A 400 -1.51 -12.62 -5.25
C PHE A 400 -0.34 -11.97 -5.98
N ASN A 401 -0.03 -12.46 -7.19
CA ASN A 401 1.15 -12.06 -7.96
C ASN A 401 0.77 -11.25 -9.20
N ILE A 402 1.07 -9.95 -9.18
CA ILE A 402 0.79 -9.02 -10.27
C ILE A 402 2.05 -8.53 -10.99
N THR A 403 3.19 -9.20 -10.79
CA THR A 403 4.48 -8.85 -11.39
C THR A 403 4.40 -8.70 -12.92
N ASN A 404 3.61 -9.52 -13.60
CA ASN A 404 3.42 -9.48 -15.05
C ASN A 404 2.17 -8.69 -15.48
N LEU A 405 1.23 -8.41 -14.56
CA LEU A 405 0.02 -7.65 -14.86
C LEU A 405 0.31 -6.15 -14.94
N VAL A 406 1.03 -5.62 -13.95
CA VAL A 406 1.27 -4.17 -13.82
C VAL A 406 1.97 -3.57 -15.04
N PRO A 407 3.02 -4.17 -15.64
CA PRO A 407 3.68 -3.65 -16.85
C PRO A 407 2.78 -3.56 -18.08
N MET A 408 1.67 -4.31 -18.11
CA MET A 408 0.71 -4.23 -19.22
C MET A 408 0.11 -2.82 -19.36
N ILE A 409 0.08 -2.04 -18.28
CA ILE A 409 -0.35 -0.64 -18.30
C ILE A 409 0.47 0.16 -19.32
N LEU A 410 1.79 -0.04 -19.36
CA LEU A 410 2.67 0.66 -20.29
C LEU A 410 2.46 0.25 -21.77
N VAL A 411 1.98 -0.97 -21.99
CA VAL A 411 1.69 -1.47 -23.33
C VAL A 411 0.45 -0.81 -23.93
N LEU A 412 -0.45 -0.27 -23.10
CA LEU A 412 -1.68 0.38 -23.54
C LEU A 412 -1.41 1.65 -24.38
N GLU A 413 -0.24 2.27 -24.26
CA GLU A 413 0.17 3.37 -25.11
C GLU A 413 0.21 2.94 -26.61
N GLN A 414 0.70 1.73 -26.88
CA GLN A 414 0.74 1.17 -28.24
C GLN A 414 -0.67 0.89 -28.79
N MET A 415 -1.67 0.85 -27.91
CA MET A 415 -3.08 0.67 -28.27
C MET A 415 -3.83 2.00 -28.42
N GLY A 416 -3.13 3.12 -28.28
CA GLY A 416 -3.70 4.47 -28.44
C GLY A 416 -4.37 5.03 -27.18
N ILE A 417 -4.11 4.45 -26.00
CA ILE A 417 -4.50 5.07 -24.72
C ILE A 417 -3.60 6.28 -24.47
N ASP A 418 -4.21 7.37 -24.02
CA ASP A 418 -3.52 8.63 -23.77
C ASP A 418 -2.40 8.47 -22.72
N ALA A 419 -1.23 9.03 -23.01
CA ALA A 419 -0.04 8.95 -22.15
C ALA A 419 -0.32 9.49 -20.72
N SER A 420 -1.19 10.49 -20.58
CA SER A 420 -1.55 11.03 -19.26
C SER A 420 -2.29 10.04 -18.36
N LEU A 421 -3.00 9.07 -18.96
CA LEU A 421 -3.69 8.01 -18.22
C LEU A 421 -2.75 6.86 -17.83
N ILE A 422 -1.62 6.72 -18.52
CA ILE A 422 -0.64 5.65 -18.34
C ILE A 422 0.46 6.07 -17.37
N TYR A 423 1.03 7.25 -17.58
CA TYR A 423 2.17 7.73 -16.80
C TYR A 423 1.75 8.52 -15.56
N CYS A 424 0.94 7.86 -14.74
CA CYS A 424 0.44 8.37 -13.45
C CYS A 424 0.50 7.25 -12.40
N GLN A 425 -0.10 7.49 -11.25
CA GLN A 425 -0.22 6.50 -10.19
C GLN A 425 -1.40 5.56 -10.46
N HIS A 426 -1.20 4.26 -10.20
CA HIS A 426 -2.18 3.19 -10.33
C HIS A 426 -2.29 2.47 -9.00
N THR A 427 -3.51 2.33 -8.48
CA THR A 427 -3.76 1.67 -7.20
C THR A 427 -4.63 0.44 -7.39
N PHE A 428 -4.23 -0.65 -6.74
CA PHE A 428 -4.95 -1.92 -6.69
C PHE A 428 -5.32 -2.18 -5.23
N ASN A 429 -6.58 -1.93 -4.86
CA ASN A 429 -7.09 -2.15 -3.51
C ASN A 429 -7.45 -3.62 -3.34
N VAL A 430 -6.58 -4.39 -2.71
CA VAL A 430 -6.76 -5.83 -2.48
C VAL A 430 -7.57 -6.04 -1.22
N SER A 431 -8.76 -6.62 -1.36
CA SER A 431 -9.68 -6.92 -0.27
C SER A 431 -9.82 -8.42 -0.09
N VAL A 432 -9.57 -8.91 1.11
CA VAL A 432 -9.66 -10.31 1.48
C VAL A 432 -10.66 -10.47 2.61
N THR A 433 -11.54 -11.45 2.49
CA THR A 433 -12.55 -11.78 3.51
C THR A 433 -12.42 -13.25 3.90
N ASP A 434 -12.51 -13.58 5.18
CA ASP A 434 -12.52 -14.94 5.69
C ASP A 434 -13.95 -15.51 5.84
N LEU A 435 -14.06 -16.82 6.14
CA LEU A 435 -15.34 -17.51 6.36
C LEU A 435 -16.07 -17.01 7.61
N ALA A 436 -15.38 -16.45 8.59
CA ALA A 436 -15.99 -15.81 9.75
C ALA A 436 -16.63 -14.46 9.42
N GLY A 437 -16.19 -13.81 8.34
CA GLY A 437 -16.67 -12.52 7.86
C GLY A 437 -15.74 -11.35 8.20
N GLN A 438 -14.54 -11.61 8.70
CA GLN A 438 -13.51 -10.58 8.89
C GLN A 438 -12.91 -10.19 7.55
N SER A 439 -12.62 -8.90 7.35
CA SER A 439 -12.06 -8.40 6.10
C SER A 439 -10.88 -7.47 6.35
N THR A 440 -9.90 -7.56 5.48
CA THR A 440 -8.75 -6.65 5.42
C THR A 440 -8.60 -6.14 3.99
N THR A 441 -8.38 -4.83 3.86
CA THR A 441 -8.11 -4.19 2.57
C THR A 441 -6.79 -3.44 2.64
N GLN A 442 -5.92 -3.65 1.66
CA GLN A 442 -4.64 -2.96 1.54
C GLN A 442 -4.42 -2.49 0.10
N PRO A 443 -3.90 -1.26 -0.10
CA PRO A 443 -3.57 -0.77 -1.42
C PRO A 443 -2.19 -1.27 -1.88
N LEU A 444 -2.07 -1.62 -3.14
CA LEU A 444 -0.81 -1.77 -3.86
C LEU A 444 -0.73 -0.61 -4.85
N ILE A 445 0.28 0.25 -4.69
CA ILE A 445 0.37 1.52 -5.39
C ILE A 445 1.60 1.52 -6.28
N PHE A 446 1.40 1.67 -7.61
CA PHE A 446 2.46 1.70 -8.60
C PHE A 446 2.49 3.07 -9.28
N ASP A 447 3.65 3.70 -9.29
CA ASP A 447 3.86 5.01 -9.91
C ASP A 447 4.61 4.87 -11.23
N ALA A 448 3.92 5.10 -12.33
CA ALA A 448 4.48 5.17 -13.67
C ALA A 448 4.87 6.58 -14.09
N SER A 449 4.73 7.57 -13.21
CA SER A 449 4.96 8.97 -13.53
C SER A 449 6.36 9.22 -14.04
N LYS A 450 6.49 10.05 -15.05
CA LYS A 450 7.78 10.51 -15.57
C LYS A 450 8.38 11.65 -14.73
N VAL A 451 7.56 12.28 -13.90
CA VAL A 451 7.96 13.37 -13.02
C VAL A 451 7.51 13.06 -11.59
N THR A 452 8.41 13.15 -10.64
CA THR A 452 8.10 13.07 -9.21
C THR A 452 8.18 14.46 -8.59
N LEU A 453 7.17 14.76 -7.78
CA LEU A 453 7.01 16.02 -7.07
C LEU A 453 7.05 15.76 -5.57
N ALA A 454 8.20 15.95 -4.93
CA ALA A 454 8.30 15.91 -3.49
C ALA A 454 8.00 17.30 -2.90
N SER A 455 7.23 17.39 -1.83
CA SER A 455 6.94 18.67 -1.17
C SER A 455 8.19 19.40 -0.70
N ALA A 456 9.26 18.66 -0.37
CA ALA A 456 10.56 19.21 -0.01
C ALA A 456 11.31 19.88 -1.18
N ASP A 457 10.86 19.66 -2.40
CA ASP A 457 11.45 20.22 -3.63
C ASP A 457 10.58 21.31 -4.26
N LEU A 458 9.39 21.57 -3.70
CA LEU A 458 8.45 22.58 -4.16
C LEU A 458 8.41 23.74 -3.16
N TRP A 459 9.31 24.70 -3.34
CA TRP A 459 9.47 25.84 -2.45
C TRP A 459 8.66 27.04 -2.95
N ALA A 460 8.57 28.11 -2.15
CA ALA A 460 7.80 29.29 -2.48
C ALA A 460 8.31 30.01 -3.76
N ASN A 461 9.59 29.92 -4.04
CA ASN A 461 10.24 30.62 -5.15
C ASN A 461 11.15 29.74 -6.00
N THR A 462 11.20 28.45 -5.73
CA THR A 462 11.95 27.44 -6.49
C THR A 462 11.16 26.15 -6.59
N ALA A 463 11.31 25.42 -7.67
CA ALA A 463 10.78 24.09 -7.81
C ALA A 463 11.81 23.19 -8.48
N THR A 464 11.93 21.96 -7.98
CA THR A 464 12.72 20.90 -8.60
C THR A 464 11.80 19.73 -8.91
N LEU A 465 11.72 19.38 -10.17
CA LEU A 465 10.95 18.25 -10.69
C LEU A 465 11.93 17.10 -10.94
N ALA A 466 11.81 16.01 -10.22
CA ALA A 466 12.63 14.83 -10.46
C ALA A 466 12.10 14.07 -11.69
N LEU A 467 12.96 13.85 -12.68
CA LEU A 467 12.63 13.16 -13.92
C LEU A 467 12.97 11.67 -13.78
N LYS A 468 12.00 10.81 -14.11
CA LYS A 468 12.11 9.35 -13.96
C LYS A 468 12.04 8.64 -15.31
N SER A 469 12.75 7.54 -15.40
CA SER A 469 12.67 6.61 -16.55
C SER A 469 12.84 7.31 -17.91
N ILE A 470 13.78 8.28 -17.97
CA ILE A 470 14.16 8.91 -19.22
C ILE A 470 14.99 7.90 -20.00
N PRO A 471 14.64 7.57 -21.28
CA PRO A 471 15.44 6.66 -22.07
C PRO A 471 16.89 7.18 -22.24
N SER A 472 17.87 6.28 -22.04
CA SER A 472 19.29 6.66 -22.18
C SER A 472 19.66 7.16 -23.59
N ASN A 473 18.90 6.73 -24.61
CA ASN A 473 19.04 7.14 -26.00
C ASN A 473 18.16 8.34 -26.39
N ALA A 474 17.42 8.93 -25.44
CA ALA A 474 16.62 10.12 -25.74
C ALA A 474 17.50 11.26 -26.28
N THR A 475 17.14 11.82 -27.44
CA THR A 475 17.89 12.85 -28.14
C THR A 475 17.46 14.26 -27.69
N SER A 476 16.20 14.42 -27.28
CA SER A 476 15.64 15.69 -26.80
C SER A 476 14.86 15.45 -25.52
N VAL A 477 15.18 16.23 -24.50
CA VAL A 477 14.41 16.28 -23.25
C VAL A 477 14.25 17.73 -22.85
N SER A 478 13.02 18.22 -22.75
CA SER A 478 12.72 19.58 -22.31
C SER A 478 11.57 19.60 -21.32
N VAL A 479 11.61 20.53 -20.38
CA VAL A 479 10.52 20.77 -19.42
C VAL A 479 10.09 22.22 -19.53
N GLN A 480 8.80 22.43 -19.67
CA GLN A 480 8.19 23.77 -19.67
C GLN A 480 7.15 23.84 -18.55
N TYR A 481 6.93 25.06 -18.05
CA TYR A 481 5.95 25.35 -17.02
C TYR A 481 5.22 26.67 -17.30
N LYS A 482 4.03 26.83 -16.74
CA LYS A 482 3.26 28.08 -16.75
C LYS A 482 2.35 28.15 -15.54
N LYS A 483 1.94 29.33 -15.08
CA LYS A 483 0.85 29.42 -14.11
C LYS A 483 -0.41 28.80 -14.72
N SER A 484 -1.16 28.03 -13.96
CA SER A 484 -2.37 27.35 -14.45
C SER A 484 -3.44 28.34 -14.98
N THR A 485 -3.37 29.60 -14.56
CA THR A 485 -4.23 30.70 -15.02
C THR A 485 -3.73 31.43 -16.28
N GLU A 486 -2.51 31.12 -16.76
CA GLU A 486 -1.86 31.77 -17.89
C GLU A 486 -1.72 30.83 -19.09
N THR A 487 -1.42 31.38 -20.25
CA THR A 487 -1.27 30.62 -21.50
C THR A 487 0.18 30.50 -21.97
N THR A 488 1.07 31.31 -21.45
CA THR A 488 2.47 31.39 -21.91
C THR A 488 3.32 30.38 -21.17
N TRP A 489 3.98 29.48 -21.91
CA TRP A 489 4.93 28.50 -21.39
C TRP A 489 6.32 29.12 -21.23
N GLN A 490 7.02 28.74 -20.17
CA GLN A 490 8.40 29.10 -19.85
C GLN A 490 9.24 27.83 -19.76
N ASP A 491 10.52 27.91 -20.10
CA ASP A 491 11.44 26.77 -20.04
C ASP A 491 12.02 26.59 -18.61
N ALA A 492 12.01 25.38 -18.11
CA ALA A 492 12.77 24.98 -16.93
C ALA A 492 14.18 24.49 -17.34
N THR A 493 15.15 24.60 -16.44
CA THR A 493 16.51 24.12 -16.69
C THR A 493 16.59 22.62 -16.44
N VAL A 494 16.78 21.82 -17.48
CA VAL A 494 17.00 20.36 -17.37
C VAL A 494 18.48 20.09 -17.10
N SER A 495 18.78 19.22 -16.13
CA SER A 495 20.15 18.81 -15.81
C SER A 495 20.79 17.98 -16.95
N ASN A 496 22.13 18.02 -17.05
CA ASN A 496 22.87 17.31 -18.11
C ASN A 496 22.65 15.78 -18.08
N ASP A 497 22.42 15.21 -16.89
CA ASP A 497 22.13 13.80 -16.68
C ASP A 497 20.65 13.46 -16.88
N LYS A 498 19.81 14.45 -17.19
CA LYS A 498 18.36 14.33 -17.43
C LYS A 498 17.60 13.72 -16.23
N THR A 499 18.11 13.93 -15.02
CA THR A 499 17.47 13.39 -13.79
C THR A 499 16.56 14.40 -13.11
N MET A 500 16.67 15.70 -13.45
CA MET A 500 15.84 16.74 -12.85
C MET A 500 15.63 17.92 -13.78
N ALA A 501 14.53 18.66 -13.55
CA ALA A 501 14.31 19.98 -14.09
C ALA A 501 14.15 20.99 -12.94
N THR A 502 14.84 22.12 -13.02
CA THR A 502 14.86 23.11 -11.96
C THR A 502 14.28 24.43 -12.47
N ILE A 503 13.43 25.05 -11.64
CA ILE A 503 12.89 26.40 -11.86
C ILE A 503 13.40 27.26 -10.71
N THR A 504 14.23 28.26 -11.04
CA THR A 504 14.81 29.19 -10.06
C THR A 504 14.33 30.60 -10.32
N PRO A 505 14.36 31.49 -9.31
CA PRO A 505 14.08 32.90 -9.52
C PRO A 505 15.03 33.52 -10.56
N GLU A 506 14.50 34.37 -11.43
CA GLU A 506 15.29 35.22 -12.28
C GLU A 506 15.34 36.62 -11.68
N TRP A 507 16.55 37.16 -11.51
CA TRP A 507 16.72 38.48 -10.94
C TRP A 507 16.37 39.57 -11.92
N SER A 508 15.81 40.66 -11.40
CA SER A 508 15.65 41.88 -12.16
C SER A 508 17.02 42.49 -12.51
N GLU A 509 17.26 42.74 -13.77
CA GLU A 509 18.49 43.45 -14.21
C GLU A 509 18.54 44.90 -13.73
N THR A 510 17.38 45.47 -13.40
CA THR A 510 17.24 46.91 -13.07
C THR A 510 17.15 47.18 -11.58
N THR A 511 16.74 46.22 -10.77
CA THR A 511 16.53 46.39 -9.33
C THR A 511 17.23 45.27 -8.58
N PRO A 512 18.31 45.52 -7.81
CA PRO A 512 19.02 44.51 -7.04
C PRO A 512 18.07 43.79 -6.10
N TYR A 513 18.25 42.46 -6.00
CA TYR A 513 17.49 41.55 -5.11
C TYR A 513 15.95 41.51 -5.34
N GLN A 514 15.47 42.01 -6.46
CA GLN A 514 14.08 41.79 -6.87
C GLN A 514 13.98 40.69 -7.92
N ILE A 515 12.99 39.81 -7.74
CA ILE A 515 12.68 38.79 -8.73
C ILE A 515 11.94 39.43 -9.91
N ASN A 516 12.26 38.97 -11.11
CA ASN A 516 11.48 39.30 -12.29
C ASN A 516 10.04 38.78 -12.13
N PRO A 517 9.02 39.65 -12.09
CA PRO A 517 7.64 39.23 -11.80
C PRO A 517 7.03 38.33 -12.89
N ASP A 518 7.64 38.32 -14.07
CA ASP A 518 7.13 37.55 -15.22
C ASP A 518 7.81 36.19 -15.38
N LYS A 519 8.80 35.84 -14.54
CA LYS A 519 9.58 34.61 -14.64
C LYS A 519 9.79 33.91 -13.31
N GLY A 520 9.92 32.57 -13.37
CA GLY A 520 10.10 31.71 -12.21
C GLY A 520 8.78 31.32 -11.57
N VAL A 521 8.85 30.84 -10.34
CA VAL A 521 7.69 30.42 -9.56
C VAL A 521 7.50 31.32 -8.34
N PHE A 522 6.25 31.50 -7.93
CA PHE A 522 5.84 32.37 -6.82
C PHE A 522 5.12 31.56 -5.74
N ALA A 523 5.10 32.09 -4.52
CA ALA A 523 4.51 31.43 -3.36
C ALA A 523 3.02 31.09 -3.55
N ALA A 524 2.60 29.94 -3.03
CA ALA A 524 1.22 29.48 -3.02
C ALA A 524 0.53 29.52 -4.41
N THR A 525 1.27 29.25 -5.47
CA THR A 525 0.79 29.35 -6.85
C THR A 525 0.82 27.99 -7.53
N THR A 526 -0.25 27.66 -8.26
CA THR A 526 -0.36 26.40 -9.01
C THR A 526 0.15 26.60 -10.44
N TYR A 527 0.99 25.69 -10.88
CA TYR A 527 1.62 25.64 -12.20
C TYR A 527 1.25 24.36 -12.93
N ASP A 528 1.01 24.49 -14.24
CA ASP A 528 1.02 23.36 -15.15
C ASP A 528 2.46 23.15 -15.62
N TYR A 529 2.89 21.91 -15.76
CA TYR A 529 4.14 21.57 -16.43
C TYR A 529 3.93 20.62 -17.59
N LYS A 530 4.86 20.60 -18.53
CA LYS A 530 4.98 19.59 -19.56
C LYS A 530 6.44 19.19 -19.73
N LEU A 531 6.67 17.86 -19.73
CA LEU A 531 7.92 17.23 -20.07
C LEU A 531 7.77 16.68 -21.49
N ASP A 532 8.65 17.07 -22.41
CA ASP A 532 8.75 16.51 -23.75
C ASP A 532 9.98 15.59 -23.82
N ILE A 533 9.78 14.35 -24.26
CA ILE A 533 10.85 13.38 -24.54
C ILE A 533 10.71 12.96 -26.00
N ASP A 534 11.62 13.41 -26.86
CA ASP A 534 11.64 13.09 -28.29
C ASP A 534 10.29 13.31 -29.01
N GLY A 535 9.53 14.35 -28.60
CA GLY A 535 8.22 14.70 -29.16
C GLY A 535 7.02 14.06 -28.44
N THR A 536 7.22 13.26 -27.42
CA THR A 536 6.13 12.75 -26.57
C THR A 536 5.99 13.64 -25.33
N GLU A 537 4.81 14.25 -25.15
CA GLU A 537 4.52 15.18 -24.06
C GLU A 537 3.89 14.44 -22.86
N PHE A 538 4.39 14.71 -21.64
CA PHE A 538 3.86 14.29 -20.36
C PHE A 538 3.50 15.51 -19.54
N THR A 539 2.27 15.65 -19.11
CA THR A 539 1.76 16.85 -18.44
C THR A 539 1.35 16.57 -17.00
N GLY A 540 1.42 17.61 -16.17
CA GLY A 540 0.92 17.56 -14.80
C GLY A 540 0.87 18.93 -14.17
N GLN A 541 0.62 18.96 -12.85
CA GLN A 541 0.54 20.20 -12.06
C GLN A 541 1.36 20.09 -10.79
N PHE A 542 1.84 21.22 -10.30
CA PHE A 542 2.40 21.36 -8.96
C PHE A 542 1.98 22.70 -8.35
N THR A 543 1.98 22.76 -7.01
CA THR A 543 1.72 23.99 -6.27
C THR A 543 2.90 24.28 -5.37
N THR A 544 3.41 25.51 -5.47
CA THR A 544 4.52 25.98 -4.64
C THR A 544 4.09 26.22 -3.20
N ALA A 545 5.04 26.06 -2.27
CA ALA A 545 4.81 26.35 -0.87
C ALA A 545 4.50 27.83 -0.61
N PRO A 546 3.78 28.18 0.48
CA PRO A 546 3.58 29.56 0.87
C PRO A 546 4.90 30.21 1.31
N GLY A 547 5.00 31.54 1.21
CA GLY A 547 6.10 32.32 1.76
C GLY A 547 6.13 32.24 3.29
N MET A 548 7.29 32.54 3.87
CA MET A 548 7.52 32.48 5.31
C MET A 548 7.75 33.87 5.90
N THR A 549 7.49 33.96 7.22
CA THR A 549 7.82 35.13 8.02
C THR A 549 8.76 34.74 9.15
N ILE A 550 9.61 35.66 9.58
CA ILE A 550 10.50 35.46 10.73
C ILE A 550 9.72 35.85 11.99
N ALA A 551 9.54 34.90 12.93
CA ALA A 551 8.84 35.18 14.18
C ALA A 551 9.55 36.30 14.98
N ASN A 552 8.81 37.32 15.42
CA ASN A 552 9.34 38.53 16.05
C ASN A 552 10.47 39.21 15.20
N GLY A 553 10.36 39.17 13.87
CA GLY A 553 11.32 39.81 12.98
C GLY A 553 11.33 41.34 13.14
N ASN A 554 10.20 41.95 13.52
CA ASN A 554 10.06 43.38 13.83
C ASN A 554 10.53 43.76 15.23
N MET A 555 11.18 42.86 15.98
CA MET A 555 11.74 43.09 17.33
C MET A 555 10.82 43.78 18.34
N ASP A 556 9.50 43.77 18.17
CA ASP A 556 8.54 44.44 19.06
C ASP A 556 8.23 43.66 20.36
N THR A 557 8.42 42.36 20.34
CA THR A 557 8.06 41.47 21.44
C THR A 557 9.26 41.21 22.34
N TRP A 558 9.18 41.73 23.58
CA TRP A 558 10.21 41.56 24.62
C TRP A 558 9.60 41.15 25.94
N TYR A 559 10.34 40.33 26.66
CA TYR A 559 10.06 39.87 28.01
C TYR A 559 11.18 40.28 28.96
N SER A 560 10.86 40.68 30.19
CA SER A 560 11.84 41.05 31.21
C SER A 560 11.73 40.14 32.42
N LYS A 561 12.84 39.52 32.83
CA LYS A 561 12.94 38.73 34.06
C LYS A 561 14.31 38.89 34.69
N ASP A 562 14.34 39.01 36.04
CA ASP A 562 15.59 39.12 36.83
C ASP A 562 16.49 40.28 36.36
N ASN A 563 15.89 41.37 35.89
CA ASN A 563 16.55 42.52 35.29
C ASN A 563 17.24 42.24 33.92
N GLY A 564 16.97 41.08 33.30
CA GLY A 564 17.42 40.75 31.95
C GLY A 564 16.31 40.95 30.93
N TRP A 565 16.67 41.28 29.71
CA TRP A 565 15.77 41.41 28.57
C TRP A 565 15.91 40.20 27.63
N TYR A 566 14.77 39.68 27.17
CA TYR A 566 14.65 38.52 26.27
C TYR A 566 13.79 38.87 25.06
N PRO A 567 14.22 38.57 23.81
CA PRO A 567 13.53 38.99 22.60
C PRO A 567 12.38 38.04 22.23
N HIS A 568 11.48 37.79 23.14
CA HIS A 568 10.30 36.92 22.96
C HIS A 568 9.25 37.19 24.04
N SER A 569 8.03 36.69 23.86
CA SER A 569 6.94 36.73 24.85
C SER A 569 7.16 35.63 25.86
N ASP A 570 7.17 35.93 27.11
CA ASP A 570 7.24 35.01 28.27
C ASP A 570 8.03 33.71 28.11
N ALA A 571 8.39 33.04 29.19
CA ALA A 571 9.31 31.91 29.28
C ALA A 571 8.79 30.57 28.65
N SER A 572 7.97 30.62 27.65
CA SER A 572 7.45 29.42 26.94
C SER A 572 8.50 28.79 26.01
N THR A 573 8.34 27.52 25.76
CA THR A 573 9.11 26.76 24.78
C THR A 573 8.85 27.24 23.35
N GLY A 574 9.85 27.19 22.45
CA GLY A 574 9.68 27.50 21.02
C GLY A 574 10.10 28.91 20.58
N ASN A 575 10.78 29.66 21.42
CA ASN A 575 11.32 30.96 21.06
C ASN A 575 12.41 30.85 20.00
N LEU A 576 12.34 31.68 18.96
CA LEU A 576 13.33 31.71 17.88
C LEU A 576 14.61 32.39 18.33
N TRP A 577 14.49 33.59 18.94
CA TRP A 577 15.60 34.47 19.29
C TRP A 577 16.12 34.28 20.70
N ALA A 578 17.44 34.40 20.86
CA ALA A 578 18.15 34.38 22.13
C ALA A 578 19.21 35.46 22.18
N THR A 579 19.71 35.73 23.38
CA THR A 579 20.81 36.68 23.67
C THR A 579 21.74 36.08 24.70
N GLY A 580 22.91 36.72 24.93
CA GLY A 580 23.82 36.42 26.06
C GLY A 580 23.33 36.92 27.42
N ASN A 581 22.24 37.66 27.50
CA ASN A 581 21.72 38.25 28.76
C ASN A 581 21.50 37.27 29.90
N PRO A 582 21.00 36.02 29.68
CA PRO A 582 20.88 35.07 30.79
C PRO A 582 22.17 34.84 31.54
N GLY A 583 23.32 35.00 30.88
CA GLY A 583 24.64 34.93 31.48
C GLY A 583 25.09 36.26 32.09
N THR A 584 25.04 37.33 31.30
CA THR A 584 25.56 38.64 31.74
C THR A 584 24.73 39.26 32.87
N CYS A 585 23.43 39.04 32.90
CA CYS A 585 22.55 39.50 33.97
C CYS A 585 22.76 38.78 35.33
N THR A 586 23.57 37.73 35.38
CA THR A 586 24.03 37.19 36.67
C THR A 586 25.14 38.02 37.29
N ILE A 587 25.78 38.88 36.49
CA ILE A 587 26.90 39.73 36.91
C ILE A 587 26.37 41.04 37.47
N THR A 588 26.74 41.42 38.70
CA THR A 588 26.55 42.76 39.27
C THR A 588 27.76 43.64 38.93
N ASP A 589 27.56 44.70 38.17
CA ASP A 589 28.59 45.68 37.83
C ASP A 589 29.07 46.45 39.11
N ASN A 590 30.38 46.50 39.29
CA ASN A 590 30.93 47.09 40.47
C ASN A 590 30.81 48.64 40.55
N ASN A 591 30.65 49.33 39.40
CA ASN A 591 30.56 50.76 39.29
C ASN A 591 29.13 51.26 39.48
N THR A 592 28.15 50.51 38.89
CA THR A 592 26.76 50.93 38.87
C THR A 592 25.87 50.22 39.90
N GLY A 593 26.30 49.04 40.36
CA GLY A 593 25.53 48.16 41.24
C GLY A 593 24.39 47.46 40.51
N ASN A 594 24.23 47.66 39.19
CA ASN A 594 23.18 47.06 38.38
C ASN A 594 23.62 45.75 37.73
N ARG A 595 22.64 44.99 37.26
CA ARG A 595 22.90 43.81 36.43
C ARG A 595 23.38 44.21 35.03
N VAL A 596 24.31 43.46 34.46
CA VAL A 596 24.88 43.76 33.14
C VAL A 596 23.93 43.26 32.04
N ASN A 597 23.32 44.19 31.29
CA ASN A 597 22.51 43.89 30.11
C ASN A 597 23.28 44.39 28.88
N LEU A 598 23.64 43.45 27.98
CA LEU A 598 24.33 43.79 26.74
C LEU A 598 23.39 43.90 25.56
N THR A 599 22.18 43.37 25.71
CA THR A 599 21.11 43.44 24.69
C THR A 599 19.83 43.89 25.35
N SER A 600 19.15 44.91 24.81
CA SER A 600 17.91 45.48 25.34
C SER A 600 17.01 46.03 24.27
N PRO A 601 15.69 46.10 24.50
CA PRO A 601 14.82 46.84 23.57
C PRO A 601 15.09 48.36 23.68
N ILE A 602 15.01 49.03 22.57
CA ILE A 602 14.91 50.51 22.49
C ILE A 602 13.71 50.90 21.65
N ASP A 603 13.17 52.09 21.90
CA ASP A 603 12.10 52.67 21.09
C ASP A 603 12.65 53.10 19.73
N ASN A 604 12.01 52.70 18.62
CA ASN A 604 12.36 53.09 17.26
C ASN A 604 11.39 54.09 16.64
N GLY A 605 10.41 54.59 17.44
CA GLY A 605 9.39 55.56 17.01
C GLY A 605 8.11 54.90 16.45
N SER A 606 8.12 53.60 16.09
CA SER A 606 6.95 52.82 15.62
C SER A 606 6.73 51.56 16.43
N GLY A 607 7.69 51.20 17.26
CA GLY A 607 7.74 49.97 18.04
C GLY A 607 9.06 49.88 18.80
N LYS A 608 9.64 48.68 18.84
CA LYS A 608 10.93 48.43 19.50
C LYS A 608 11.93 47.85 18.51
N ALA A 609 13.21 48.09 18.77
CA ALA A 609 14.32 47.47 18.07
C ALA A 609 15.29 46.84 19.08
N ALA A 610 16.11 45.92 18.63
CA ALA A 610 17.11 45.27 19.45
C ALA A 610 18.40 46.09 19.47
N TYR A 611 18.78 46.64 20.64
CA TYR A 611 20.01 47.37 20.85
C TYR A 611 21.07 46.46 21.51
N LEU A 612 22.18 46.24 20.86
CA LEU A 612 23.30 45.42 21.23
C LEU A 612 24.48 46.33 21.59
N LYS A 613 25.01 46.24 22.80
CA LYS A 613 26.05 47.12 23.33
C LYS A 613 27.28 46.33 23.69
N SER A 614 28.45 46.80 23.23
CA SER A 614 29.75 46.31 23.73
C SER A 614 30.23 47.08 24.94
N GLN A 615 30.78 46.41 25.94
CA GLN A 615 31.35 47.06 27.11
C GLN A 615 32.40 46.18 27.80
N TYR A 616 33.30 46.81 28.56
CA TYR A 616 34.12 46.10 29.53
C TYR A 616 33.33 45.84 30.81
N ILE A 617 33.17 44.57 31.12
CA ILE A 617 32.46 44.15 32.33
C ILE A 617 33.44 44.11 33.48
N ASN A 618 33.22 44.98 34.47
CA ASN A 618 33.94 44.96 35.75
C ASN A 618 32.94 44.66 36.86
N GLY A 619 32.71 43.41 37.15
CA GLY A 619 31.68 43.03 38.08
C GLY A 619 31.97 41.74 38.84
N LYS A 620 30.91 41.13 39.40
CA LYS A 620 31.01 39.84 40.11
C LYS A 620 29.75 39.01 39.95
N VAL A 621 29.91 37.70 39.86
CA VAL A 621 28.87 36.73 40.08
C VAL A 621 28.99 36.20 41.51
N SER A 622 28.06 36.59 42.41
CA SER A 622 28.18 36.34 43.82
C SER A 622 29.52 36.96 44.35
N ILE A 623 30.49 36.14 44.72
CA ILE A 623 31.82 36.57 45.22
C ILE A 623 32.91 36.46 44.13
N ILE A 624 32.65 35.89 42.99
CA ILE A 624 33.63 35.62 41.93
C ILE A 624 33.75 36.84 41.03
N PRO A 625 34.93 37.47 40.92
CA PRO A 625 35.13 38.64 40.08
C PRO A 625 35.08 38.26 38.59
N VAL A 626 34.46 39.10 37.78
CA VAL A 626 34.43 39.02 36.29
C VAL A 626 34.98 40.30 35.73
N LYS A 627 36.12 40.20 35.03
CA LYS A 627 36.73 41.30 34.32
C LYS A 627 37.02 40.91 32.89
N LYS A 628 36.04 41.14 32.01
CA LYS A 628 36.06 40.69 30.60
C LYS A 628 35.38 41.71 29.68
N PHE A 629 35.80 41.73 28.44
CA PHE A 629 35.02 42.35 27.38
C PHE A 629 33.77 41.49 27.07
N GLY A 630 32.66 42.15 26.85
CA GLY A 630 31.42 41.52 26.40
C GLY A 630 30.80 42.30 25.28
N ALA A 631 30.47 41.60 24.20
CA ALA A 631 29.72 42.11 23.07
C ALA A 631 28.23 41.73 23.17
N GLY A 632 27.34 42.73 23.03
CA GLY A 632 25.92 42.46 22.84
C GLY A 632 25.67 41.63 21.60
N ASN A 633 24.78 40.66 21.73
CA ASN A 633 24.43 39.75 20.65
C ASN A 633 22.92 39.44 20.64
N LEU A 634 22.44 39.11 19.46
CA LEU A 634 21.10 38.59 19.22
C LEU A 634 21.24 37.45 18.21
N PHE A 635 20.70 36.28 18.50
CA PHE A 635 20.86 35.14 17.61
C PHE A 635 19.67 34.19 17.66
N VAL A 636 19.49 33.45 16.59
CA VAL A 636 18.57 32.31 16.54
C VAL A 636 19.27 31.13 17.22
N GLY A 637 18.68 30.69 18.33
CA GLY A 637 19.27 29.62 19.13
C GLY A 637 18.85 29.66 20.59
N ASP A 638 19.73 29.14 21.46
CA ASP A 638 19.55 29.13 22.93
C ASP A 638 20.82 29.54 23.67
N PHE A 639 20.67 30.17 24.82
CA PHE A 639 21.79 30.40 25.72
C PHE A 639 22.24 29.09 26.41
N GLY A 640 23.51 28.71 26.28
CA GLY A 640 24.03 27.44 26.73
C GLY A 640 24.58 27.44 28.17
N GLY A 641 24.74 28.62 28.80
CA GLY A 641 25.23 28.78 30.16
C GLY A 641 26.53 29.60 30.28
N ILE A 642 27.01 29.84 31.51
CA ILE A 642 28.23 30.57 31.82
C ILE A 642 29.31 29.64 32.34
N VAL A 643 30.58 29.98 32.05
CA VAL A 643 31.76 29.35 32.63
C VAL A 643 32.41 30.38 33.58
N ILE A 644 32.34 30.18 34.90
CA ILE A 644 32.80 31.15 35.89
C ILE A 644 34.09 30.75 36.59
N THR A 645 34.55 29.51 36.44
CA THR A 645 35.78 28.98 37.03
C THR A 645 36.81 28.73 35.93
N GLY A 646 38.10 29.00 36.24
CA GLY A 646 39.18 28.88 35.27
C GLY A 646 39.13 29.98 34.20
N ASN A 647 39.22 29.62 32.93
CA ASN A 647 39.01 30.57 31.84
C ASN A 647 37.52 30.92 31.75
N GLN A 648 37.15 32.13 32.15
CA GLN A 648 35.76 32.58 32.22
C GLN A 648 35.20 32.88 30.79
N GLY A 649 33.95 32.52 30.60
CA GLY A 649 33.27 32.71 29.31
C GLY A 649 31.78 32.35 29.35
N ALA A 650 31.22 32.16 28.15
CA ALA A 650 29.83 31.76 27.98
C ALA A 650 29.71 30.67 26.90
N LYS A 651 28.58 29.99 26.91
CA LYS A 651 28.19 29.08 25.88
C LYS A 651 26.92 29.56 25.21
N VAL A 652 26.88 29.47 23.90
CA VAL A 652 25.71 29.73 23.10
C VAL A 652 25.45 28.49 22.21
N LYS A 653 24.18 28.21 21.97
CA LYS A 653 23.77 27.11 21.08
C LYS A 653 23.12 27.75 19.87
N PHE A 654 23.82 27.76 18.76
CA PHE A 654 23.33 28.26 17.49
C PHE A 654 22.34 27.32 16.84
N GLY A 655 21.33 27.88 16.19
CA GLY A 655 20.36 27.20 15.35
C GLY A 655 19.08 26.79 16.08
N LYS A 656 18.00 26.95 15.39
CA LYS A 656 16.68 26.38 15.71
C LYS A 656 16.18 25.59 14.52
N GLU A 657 15.45 24.48 14.80
CA GLU A 657 14.69 23.83 13.75
C GLU A 657 13.77 24.84 13.09
N TYR A 658 13.80 24.87 11.77
CA TYR A 658 13.05 25.80 10.98
C TYR A 658 12.60 25.11 9.70
N GLU A 659 11.30 24.86 9.59
CA GLU A 659 10.71 24.24 8.41
C GLU A 659 10.67 25.28 7.28
N PHE A 660 11.69 25.28 6.43
CA PHE A 660 11.71 26.13 5.28
C PHE A 660 10.67 25.67 4.26
N THR A 661 9.77 26.57 3.88
CA THR A 661 8.86 26.41 2.75
C THR A 661 9.32 27.20 1.53
N ALA A 662 10.43 27.90 1.65
CA ALA A 662 11.02 28.73 0.62
C ALA A 662 12.55 28.72 0.72
N ARG A 663 13.23 29.05 -0.36
CA ARG A 663 14.65 29.34 -0.44
C ARG A 663 14.84 30.83 -0.62
N PRO A 664 14.87 31.62 0.47
CA PRO A 664 14.99 33.07 0.35
C PRO A 664 16.30 33.44 -0.36
N THR A 665 16.23 34.42 -1.20
CA THR A 665 17.40 34.96 -1.93
C THR A 665 18.17 35.94 -1.08
N GLY A 666 17.56 36.49 0.00
CA GLY A 666 18.20 37.41 0.92
C GLY A 666 17.49 37.53 2.26
N LEU A 667 18.24 38.04 3.24
CA LEU A 667 17.72 38.53 4.52
C LEU A 667 17.73 40.05 4.49
N LYS A 668 16.56 40.68 4.49
CA LYS A 668 16.38 42.12 4.59
C LYS A 668 16.22 42.53 6.02
N LEU A 669 16.84 43.61 6.43
CA LEU A 669 16.68 44.20 7.77
C LEU A 669 17.07 45.67 7.76
N LYS A 670 16.78 46.37 8.88
CA LYS A 670 17.27 47.71 9.17
C LYS A 670 18.28 47.69 10.31
N TYR A 671 19.31 48.49 10.19
CA TYR A 671 20.27 48.64 11.26
C TYR A 671 20.76 50.06 11.39
N LYS A 672 21.32 50.43 12.55
CA LYS A 672 22.20 51.55 12.80
C LYS A 672 23.27 51.08 13.81
N ASN A 673 24.44 51.71 13.76
CA ASN A 673 25.56 51.26 14.57
C ASN A 673 26.60 52.35 14.81
N THR A 674 27.40 52.14 15.87
CA THR A 674 28.64 52.84 16.12
C THR A 674 29.79 51.85 16.14
N VAL A 675 30.90 52.16 15.49
CA VAL A 675 32.13 51.37 15.57
C VAL A 675 33.30 52.25 16.03
N GLY A 676 34.25 51.64 16.70
CA GLY A 676 35.46 52.24 17.14
C GLY A 676 36.67 51.30 17.05
N ASN A 677 37.83 51.79 17.41
CA ASN A 677 39.02 50.96 17.44
C ASN A 677 38.94 49.95 18.60
N ILE A 678 39.50 48.74 18.36
CA ILE A 678 39.67 47.72 19.36
C ILE A 678 40.43 48.32 20.57
N ASN A 679 39.87 48.21 21.75
CA ASN A 679 40.47 48.63 22.99
C ASN A 679 40.56 47.52 24.05
N TYR A 680 40.10 46.33 23.72
CA TYR A 680 40.30 45.10 24.46
C TYR A 680 40.70 43.96 23.56
N ILE A 681 41.92 43.42 23.76
CA ILE A 681 42.43 42.26 23.07
C ILE A 681 42.24 41.05 24.01
N GLY A 682 41.25 40.20 23.72
CA GLY A 682 40.99 38.97 24.49
C GLY A 682 41.96 37.84 24.08
N SER A 683 41.43 36.73 23.60
CA SER A 683 42.18 35.60 23.05
C SER A 683 42.47 35.67 21.56
N LYS A 684 42.00 36.70 20.85
CA LYS A 684 42.21 36.87 19.41
C LYS A 684 43.66 37.26 19.08
N THR A 685 44.28 36.49 18.25
CA THR A 685 45.62 36.79 17.70
C THR A 685 45.54 37.56 16.39
N GLY A 686 46.57 38.34 16.07
CA GLY A 686 46.69 39.06 14.79
C GLY A 686 45.83 40.30 14.69
N VAL A 687 45.34 40.86 15.82
CA VAL A 687 44.66 42.14 15.91
C VAL A 687 45.38 43.09 16.83
N SER A 688 45.21 44.41 16.66
CA SER A 688 45.83 45.48 17.40
C SER A 688 44.81 46.51 17.87
N GLU A 689 45.19 47.37 18.85
CA GLU A 689 44.31 48.45 19.32
C GLU A 689 44.08 49.54 18.26
N SER A 690 44.83 49.54 17.17
CA SER A 690 44.66 50.48 16.04
C SER A 690 43.64 49.97 15.01
N ASP A 691 43.25 48.71 15.11
CA ASP A 691 42.29 48.13 14.15
C ASP A 691 40.86 48.56 14.52
N ILE A 692 40.06 48.85 13.49
CA ILE A 692 38.65 49.13 13.65
C ILE A 692 37.93 47.82 13.96
N ASP A 693 37.20 47.77 15.06
CA ASP A 693 36.29 46.70 15.35
C ASP A 693 35.01 46.82 14.45
N LYS A 694 34.47 45.69 14.01
CA LYS A 694 33.33 45.66 13.13
C LYS A 694 32.12 45.03 13.85
N ALA A 695 30.94 45.55 13.59
CA ALA A 695 29.73 44.77 13.82
C ALA A 695 29.55 43.69 12.74
N ARG A 696 28.86 42.62 13.06
CA ARG A 696 28.59 41.52 12.10
C ARG A 696 27.14 41.04 12.18
N ILE A 697 26.53 40.83 11.02
CA ILE A 697 25.23 40.18 10.86
C ILE A 697 25.42 39.06 9.84
N PHE A 698 25.09 37.80 10.19
CA PHE A 698 25.10 36.73 9.22
C PHE A 698 23.87 35.84 9.34
N VAL A 699 23.53 35.18 8.26
CA VAL A 699 22.43 34.20 8.17
C VAL A 699 22.95 32.92 7.57
N CYS A 700 22.57 31.77 8.15
CA CYS A 700 22.84 30.47 7.59
C CYS A 700 21.56 29.63 7.58
N LEU A 701 21.31 28.99 6.47
CA LEU A 701 20.38 27.88 6.34
C LEU A 701 21.24 26.62 6.40
N CYS A 702 20.93 25.72 7.33
CA CYS A 702 21.81 24.58 7.66
C CYS A 702 21.06 23.27 7.60
N ASN A 703 21.70 22.24 7.10
CA ASN A 703 21.25 20.86 7.20
C ASN A 703 21.92 20.19 8.40
N TRP A 704 21.53 20.62 9.60
CA TRP A 704 22.10 20.14 10.85
C TRP A 704 21.20 19.08 11.50
N SER A 705 21.82 18.18 12.28
CA SER A 705 21.12 17.19 13.10
C SER A 705 20.78 17.71 14.51
N GLY A 706 21.28 18.89 14.90
CA GLY A 706 21.09 19.51 16.21
C GLY A 706 21.67 20.91 16.26
N GLN A 707 21.58 21.57 17.43
CA GLN A 707 22.17 22.89 17.67
C GLN A 707 23.70 22.79 17.81
N HIS A 708 24.45 23.71 17.21
CA HIS A 708 25.89 23.83 17.40
C HIS A 708 26.23 24.66 18.66
N THR A 709 27.05 24.09 19.53
CA THR A 709 27.46 24.78 20.77
C THR A 709 28.81 25.46 20.63
N VAL A 710 28.83 26.78 20.70
CA VAL A 710 30.04 27.60 20.81
C VAL A 710 30.34 27.87 22.28
N ASP A 711 31.52 27.51 22.75
CA ASP A 711 32.08 27.77 24.11
C ASP A 711 33.21 28.76 23.97
N THR A 712 33.05 30.01 24.41
CA THR A 712 34.05 31.07 24.27
C THR A 712 35.36 30.80 25.03
N THR A 713 35.44 29.73 25.81
CA THR A 713 36.66 29.25 26.44
C THR A 713 37.41 28.20 25.62
N LYS A 714 36.83 27.79 24.46
CA LYS A 714 37.35 26.69 23.60
C LYS A 714 37.28 27.05 22.14
N GLU A 715 38.32 27.61 21.59
CA GLU A 715 38.37 28.06 20.18
C GLU A 715 37.98 26.96 19.17
N ALA A 716 38.25 25.70 19.50
CA ALA A 716 37.84 24.58 18.62
C ALA A 716 36.34 24.41 18.45
N THR A 717 35.52 25.10 19.23
CA THR A 717 34.03 25.09 19.12
C THR A 717 33.49 26.31 18.39
N TYR A 718 34.37 27.24 17.95
CA TYR A 718 33.87 28.46 17.30
C TYR A 718 33.29 28.13 15.92
N PHE A 719 32.22 28.82 15.58
CA PHE A 719 31.54 28.66 14.32
C PHE A 719 31.73 29.89 13.43
N ASP A 720 32.30 29.72 12.27
CA ASP A 720 32.37 30.72 11.22
C ASP A 720 32.11 30.05 9.88
N PRO A 721 30.98 30.31 9.23
CA PRO A 721 30.63 29.65 7.97
C PRO A 721 31.61 29.97 6.82
N THR A 722 32.42 31.02 6.93
CA THR A 722 33.43 31.38 5.93
C THR A 722 34.78 30.71 6.16
N ASP A 723 35.04 30.19 7.37
CA ASP A 723 36.29 29.52 7.71
C ASP A 723 36.11 27.97 7.63
N PRO A 724 36.80 27.28 6.69
CA PRO A 724 36.68 25.83 6.55
C PRO A 724 37.13 25.05 7.82
N ASN A 725 37.90 25.69 8.72
CA ASN A 725 38.35 25.09 10.00
C ASN A 725 37.36 25.32 11.15
N LYS A 726 36.32 26.09 10.96
CA LYS A 726 35.31 26.46 11.98
C LYS A 726 33.89 26.06 11.56
N GLN A 727 33.77 24.97 10.90
CA GLN A 727 32.46 24.43 10.51
C GLN A 727 31.81 23.69 11.69
N ALA A 728 30.48 23.68 11.71
CA ALA A 728 29.72 22.92 12.69
C ALA A 728 29.86 21.42 12.45
N SER A 729 30.00 20.65 13.55
CA SER A 729 30.03 19.18 13.48
C SER A 729 28.67 18.53 13.22
N GLU A 730 27.61 19.29 13.41
CA GLU A 730 26.21 18.84 13.32
C GLU A 730 25.70 18.71 11.87
N GLY A 731 26.41 19.25 10.89
CA GLY A 731 26.07 19.16 9.48
C GLY A 731 26.56 20.33 8.62
N GLU A 732 26.02 20.44 7.41
CA GLU A 732 26.47 21.42 6.42
C GLU A 732 25.68 22.73 6.49
N VAL A 733 26.32 23.85 6.09
CA VAL A 733 25.67 25.10 5.73
C VAL A 733 25.29 25.03 4.26
N ILE A 734 23.99 25.18 3.95
CA ILE A 734 23.45 25.06 2.58
C ILE A 734 23.24 26.41 1.91
N GLY A 735 22.93 27.44 2.71
CA GLY A 735 22.79 28.82 2.25
C GLY A 735 23.42 29.76 3.26
N TYR A 736 24.11 30.78 2.79
CA TYR A 736 24.89 31.69 3.62
C TYR A 736 24.89 33.11 3.11
N GLY A 737 24.68 34.06 4.03
CA GLY A 737 24.85 35.49 3.79
C GLY A 737 25.56 36.19 4.95
N ASP A 738 26.47 37.15 4.71
CA ASP A 738 27.29 37.86 5.70
C ASP A 738 27.36 39.34 5.42
N LEU A 739 27.26 40.15 6.47
CA LEU A 739 27.47 41.58 6.46
C LEU A 739 28.40 41.96 7.62
N GLN A 740 29.58 42.50 7.26
CA GLN A 740 30.54 43.08 8.21
C GLN A 740 30.49 44.61 8.11
N ILE A 741 30.20 45.26 9.23
CA ILE A 741 29.98 46.72 9.27
C ILE A 741 31.17 47.37 9.98
N GLY A 742 32.05 48.00 9.22
CA GLY A 742 33.26 48.67 9.70
C GLY A 742 33.17 50.22 9.73
N GLU A 743 31.99 50.76 9.48
CA GLU A 743 31.70 52.18 9.48
C GLU A 743 30.50 52.49 10.37
N THR A 744 30.47 53.70 10.96
CA THR A 744 29.35 54.15 11.78
C THR A 744 28.19 54.63 10.90
N HIS A 745 27.00 54.08 11.15
CA HIS A 745 25.74 54.49 10.56
C HIS A 745 24.81 55.02 11.68
N ALA A 746 24.77 56.32 11.86
CA ALA A 746 23.98 56.99 12.89
C ALA A 746 22.46 56.89 12.62
N ASP A 747 22.11 56.91 11.34
CA ASP A 747 20.74 56.79 10.86
C ASP A 747 20.39 55.36 10.48
N TRP A 748 19.09 55.02 10.48
CA TRP A 748 18.63 53.74 10.00
C TRP A 748 19.02 53.45 8.55
N THR A 749 19.74 52.40 8.36
CA THR A 749 20.16 51.89 7.02
C THR A 749 19.40 50.59 6.75
N GLU A 750 18.65 50.56 5.69
CA GLU A 750 18.06 49.32 5.18
C GLU A 750 19.07 48.54 4.33
N VAL A 751 19.16 47.22 4.55
CA VAL A 751 20.06 46.35 3.82
C VAL A 751 19.38 45.03 3.50
N THR A 752 19.70 44.47 2.36
CA THR A 752 19.44 43.07 2.03
C THR A 752 20.76 42.30 1.98
N ILE A 753 20.94 41.33 2.84
CA ILE A 753 22.10 40.43 2.85
C ILE A 753 21.78 39.28 1.89
N PRO A 754 22.49 39.17 0.75
CA PRO A 754 22.22 38.10 -0.22
C PRO A 754 22.60 36.74 0.36
N ILE A 755 21.82 35.73 0.09
CA ILE A 755 22.06 34.34 0.49
C ILE A 755 22.58 33.55 -0.70
N VAL A 756 23.80 33.05 -0.60
CA VAL A 756 24.41 32.17 -1.61
C VAL A 756 24.27 30.74 -1.18
N TYR A 757 23.71 29.91 -2.04
CA TYR A 757 23.46 28.50 -1.80
C TYR A 757 24.55 27.63 -2.39
N ASN A 758 24.80 26.45 -1.76
CA ASN A 758 25.70 25.45 -2.33
C ASN A 758 25.02 24.72 -3.51
N ASP A 759 25.81 24.01 -4.32
CA ASP A 759 25.37 23.33 -5.53
C ASP A 759 24.44 22.12 -5.29
N LYS A 760 24.38 21.62 -4.07
CA LYS A 760 23.56 20.46 -3.73
C LYS A 760 22.08 20.81 -3.57
N ILE A 761 21.76 22.09 -3.34
CA ILE A 761 20.40 22.54 -3.02
C ILE A 761 19.38 22.20 -4.10
N ASN A 762 19.80 22.06 -5.35
CA ASN A 762 18.92 21.76 -6.47
C ASN A 762 18.72 20.25 -6.71
N LYS A 763 19.30 19.38 -5.87
CA LYS A 763 19.09 17.92 -5.97
C LYS A 763 17.76 17.54 -5.33
N PRO A 764 16.93 16.71 -5.98
CA PRO A 764 15.68 16.25 -5.43
C PRO A 764 15.85 15.59 -4.06
N GLY A 765 14.95 15.89 -3.12
CA GLY A 765 14.97 15.32 -1.77
C GLY A 765 16.11 15.83 -0.87
N TYR A 766 16.97 16.73 -1.34
CA TYR A 766 18.01 17.33 -0.51
C TYR A 766 17.37 18.32 0.48
N ASN A 767 17.54 18.09 1.80
CA ASN A 767 17.11 18.94 2.91
C ASN A 767 15.62 18.93 3.29
N LYS A 768 15.15 17.81 3.79
CA LYS A 768 13.83 17.70 4.44
C LYS A 768 13.76 18.33 5.83
N LYS A 769 14.91 18.48 6.56
CA LYS A 769 15.01 19.17 7.86
C LYS A 769 16.05 20.23 7.75
N SER A 770 15.74 21.43 8.25
CA SER A 770 16.62 22.58 8.18
C SER A 770 16.72 23.27 9.53
N TYR A 771 17.87 23.88 9.76
CA TYR A 771 18.12 24.77 10.90
C TYR A 771 18.38 26.18 10.38
N LEU A 772 17.79 27.16 11.06
CA LEU A 772 18.07 28.57 10.81
C LEU A 772 19.07 29.09 11.85
N VAL A 773 20.09 29.76 11.39
CA VAL A 773 20.96 30.60 12.22
C VAL A 773 20.90 32.02 11.65
N ILE A 774 20.50 32.98 12.47
CA ILE A 774 20.77 34.42 12.27
C ILE A 774 21.58 34.85 13.47
N SER A 775 22.66 35.55 13.26
CA SER A 775 23.50 36.07 14.34
C SER A 775 23.85 37.51 14.10
N CYS A 776 23.56 38.37 15.09
CA CYS A 776 23.92 39.79 15.11
C CYS A 776 24.83 40.02 16.33
N ALA A 777 25.99 40.62 16.12
CA ALA A 777 26.96 40.93 17.13
C ALA A 777 27.49 42.35 17.01
N ALA A 778 27.58 43.08 18.13
CA ALA A 778 28.15 44.43 18.14
C ALA A 778 29.67 44.44 17.90
N SER A 779 30.35 43.29 18.10
CA SER A 779 31.77 43.06 17.80
C SER A 779 32.01 41.75 17.12
N ILE A 780 32.70 41.72 16.00
CA ILE A 780 33.03 40.53 15.21
C ILE A 780 33.89 39.52 15.94
N TYR A 781 34.66 39.99 16.92
CA TYR A 781 35.57 39.14 17.75
C TYR A 781 34.99 38.87 19.14
N GLY A 782 33.66 38.99 19.33
CA GLY A 782 32.99 38.78 20.59
C GLY A 782 33.27 37.40 21.24
N ASP A 783 33.38 36.35 20.45
CA ASP A 783 33.72 35.01 20.95
C ASP A 783 35.14 34.93 21.56
N TYR A 784 36.07 35.76 21.07
CA TYR A 784 37.42 35.90 21.60
C TYR A 784 37.50 36.84 22.79
N LEU A 785 36.35 37.41 23.24
CA LEU A 785 36.31 38.47 24.28
C LEU A 785 37.19 39.67 23.89
N CYS A 786 37.26 40.01 22.60
CA CYS A 786 38.03 41.05 21.98
C CYS A 786 37.12 42.06 21.27
N GLY A 787 37.42 43.34 21.33
CA GLY A 787 36.66 44.36 20.61
C GLY A 787 36.77 45.76 21.19
N SER A 788 35.88 46.65 20.71
CA SER A 788 35.74 48.07 21.09
C SER A 788 34.57 48.23 22.05
N THR A 789 34.79 48.96 23.17
CA THR A 789 33.74 49.33 24.11
C THR A 789 32.85 50.47 23.60
N SER A 790 33.20 51.08 22.47
CA SER A 790 32.36 52.09 21.81
C SER A 790 31.38 51.47 20.83
N ASN A 791 31.51 50.20 20.55
CA ASN A 791 30.66 49.56 19.53
C ASN A 791 29.26 49.31 20.06
N ASP A 792 28.29 49.64 19.26
CA ASP A 792 26.91 49.22 19.36
C ASP A 792 26.36 48.80 18.01
N LEU A 793 25.26 48.05 18.04
CA LEU A 793 24.49 47.68 16.85
C LEU A 793 23.00 47.64 17.24
N THR A 794 22.19 48.36 16.52
CA THR A 794 20.73 48.29 16.64
C THR A 794 20.19 47.60 15.38
N VAL A 795 19.33 46.63 15.55
CA VAL A 795 18.74 45.87 14.44
C VAL A 795 17.21 45.75 14.57
N ASP A 796 16.54 45.74 13.42
CA ASP A 796 15.10 45.70 13.35
C ASP A 796 14.60 45.20 11.98
N ASP A 797 13.29 44.88 11.86
CA ASP A 797 12.55 44.55 10.64
C ASP A 797 13.21 43.45 9.80
N PHE A 798 13.47 42.28 10.42
CA PHE A 798 13.98 41.12 9.69
C PHE A 798 12.89 40.49 8.82
N GLU A 799 13.14 40.46 7.54
CA GLU A 799 12.25 39.90 6.51
C GLU A 799 13.02 39.01 5.52
N TRP A 800 12.34 37.95 5.03
CA TRP A 800 12.89 37.21 3.92
C TRP A 800 12.63 37.93 2.58
N VAL A 801 13.61 37.89 1.71
CA VAL A 801 13.49 38.25 0.30
C VAL A 801 13.50 36.99 -0.54
N TYR A 802 12.49 36.86 -1.39
CA TYR A 802 12.30 35.70 -2.25
C TYR A 802 12.64 35.99 -3.70
#